data_ce613d78f860722883e72f57f3b6d6a1
#
_entry.id   ce613d78f860722883e72f57f3b6d6a1
#
_cell.length_a   1.000
_cell.length_b   1.000
_cell.length_c   1.000
_cell.angle_alpha   90.00
_cell.angle_beta   90.00
_cell.angle_gamma   90.00
#
_symmetry.space_group_name_H-M   'P 1'
#
loop_
_entity.id
_entity.type
_entity.pdbx_description
1 polymer ?
#
loop_
_entity_poly.entity_id
_entity_poly.type
_entity_poly.pdbx_seq_one_letter_code
_entity_poly.pdbx_strand_id
1 'polypeptide(L)'
;MRFTIRGVVQGVGFRPTVYRVAKSMGLRGTVRNDGAYVVIETDGNASFIDRLKAELPALALIESVDCEEYALPDSVKDFSIIGSGNTARGVGIPTDTAICPKCLAEMRGKGRRSGYAFTTCTECGARFTLMETNPYDRERTSMRDFPMCPECGSEYADPTDRRFHHQTVCCPKCGPSYRLIDHDGGPIDGDPITTFAKMIDAGRFGIAKSWGGMHICSTLDRVDELREWYGRKQKPFAVMVKDVETVLKYAEPTEAELREMTSPHRPIVLVRKKDTMPENVSPGLDTVGMFLPYTGMQYLLFDAMQHDAAIMTSANVPGEPMILNDEEIMELGADMYLLHNQRIINRADDSVMKLFGENRYFLRKSRGHIPSYIDIGLKGDAVGIGPQENLTASVAKDGRIHSTQHIGNGESLGVVDYLETATDSLIEMLGCKPSIVAMDLHPGYSNRRYGKALAERFGAEVIEVQHHWAHCASLMAESGTGEMAALSIDGTGHGTDGNAWGGEVMFADLTKFDRLAHLQYIPLIGGEKALYDIRRLKFAIDMINGTDIDYVDDRTADVFTKAAKNSALTSSFGRFLDALAYSLGVCDVRSYDGEPAMKMEPLLARGKKVEGFETSVENGEIMTAHMFRDISKYRKEDAAYSAVDAVITKMVETAADYASKHGIRKIGLTGGVSYSIPISQIFVKHVTEMGFKPVLHDRVPNGDGGISVGQTAIALKRLQ
;
A
#
# COMPACT_ATOMS: atom_id res chain seq x y z
N MET A 1 -19.83 -25.78 -26.17
CA MET A 1 -19.30 -24.43 -26.00
C MET A 1 -18.04 -24.49 -25.17
N ARG A 2 -17.05 -23.65 -25.48
CA ARG A 2 -15.90 -23.39 -24.60
C ARG A 2 -15.97 -21.93 -24.17
N PHE A 3 -15.91 -21.69 -22.86
CA PHE A 3 -15.84 -20.38 -22.24
C PHE A 3 -14.46 -20.17 -21.64
N THR A 4 -13.80 -19.09 -22.01
CA THR A 4 -12.56 -18.62 -21.38
C THR A 4 -12.90 -17.41 -20.53
N ILE A 5 -12.78 -17.57 -19.20
CA ILE A 5 -13.20 -16.57 -18.22
C ILE A 5 -11.98 -15.88 -17.61
N ARG A 6 -11.99 -14.56 -17.64
CA ARG A 6 -10.97 -13.69 -17.06
C ARG A 6 -11.53 -12.90 -15.88
N GLY A 7 -10.66 -12.53 -14.95
CA GLY A 7 -11.00 -11.77 -13.76
C GLY A 7 -10.43 -12.39 -12.50
N VAL A 8 -11.01 -12.03 -11.34
CA VAL A 8 -10.68 -12.65 -10.04
C VAL A 8 -11.44 -13.96 -9.94
N VAL A 9 -10.89 -15.01 -10.55
CA VAL A 9 -11.56 -16.33 -10.72
C VAL A 9 -10.73 -17.52 -10.19
N GLN A 10 -9.59 -17.24 -9.55
CA GLN A 10 -8.76 -18.27 -8.92
C GLN A 10 -8.60 -18.00 -7.42
N GLY A 11 -8.51 -19.06 -6.62
CA GLY A 11 -8.38 -18.96 -5.17
C GLY A 11 -9.61 -18.41 -4.41
N VAL A 12 -10.72 -18.18 -5.10
CA VAL A 12 -11.95 -17.57 -4.59
C VAL A 12 -13.17 -18.50 -4.64
N GLY A 13 -12.97 -19.81 -4.79
CA GLY A 13 -14.05 -20.78 -4.88
C GLY A 13 -14.77 -20.83 -6.24
N PHE A 14 -14.21 -20.22 -7.27
CA PHE A 14 -14.85 -20.11 -8.59
C PHE A 14 -15.08 -21.48 -9.24
N ARG A 15 -14.06 -22.35 -9.39
CA ARG A 15 -14.18 -23.70 -9.97
C ARG A 15 -15.24 -24.56 -9.25
N PRO A 16 -15.26 -24.61 -7.90
CA PRO A 16 -16.36 -25.25 -7.15
C PRO A 16 -17.74 -24.70 -7.48
N THR A 17 -17.88 -23.40 -7.68
CA THR A 17 -19.17 -22.78 -8.03
C THR A 17 -19.57 -23.15 -9.46
N VAL A 18 -18.64 -23.08 -10.43
CA VAL A 18 -18.87 -23.57 -11.80
C VAL A 18 -19.39 -25.01 -11.79
N TYR A 19 -18.73 -25.89 -11.02
CA TYR A 19 -19.15 -27.28 -10.89
C TYR A 19 -20.59 -27.43 -10.35
N ARG A 20 -20.91 -26.73 -9.23
CA ARG A 20 -22.25 -26.79 -8.63
C ARG A 20 -23.33 -26.25 -9.56
N VAL A 21 -23.09 -25.14 -10.24
CA VAL A 21 -24.03 -24.55 -11.20
C VAL A 21 -24.25 -25.50 -12.38
N ALA A 22 -23.18 -26.01 -12.97
CA ALA A 22 -23.28 -26.96 -14.08
C ALA A 22 -24.05 -28.24 -13.70
N LYS A 23 -23.77 -28.80 -12.53
CA LYS A 23 -24.51 -29.98 -12.00
C LYS A 23 -25.98 -29.65 -11.75
N SER A 24 -26.32 -28.48 -11.20
CA SER A 24 -27.72 -28.07 -10.97
C SER A 24 -28.51 -27.90 -12.27
N MET A 25 -27.83 -27.60 -13.37
CA MET A 25 -28.40 -27.45 -14.71
C MET A 25 -28.36 -28.76 -15.53
N GLY A 26 -27.81 -29.84 -14.96
CA GLY A 26 -27.69 -31.13 -15.65
C GLY A 26 -26.70 -31.16 -16.81
N LEU A 27 -25.73 -30.23 -16.82
CA LEU A 27 -24.74 -30.07 -17.89
C LEU A 27 -23.59 -31.09 -17.74
N ARG A 28 -23.01 -31.49 -18.89
CA ARG A 28 -21.76 -32.22 -18.97
C ARG A 28 -20.63 -31.29 -19.34
N GLY A 29 -19.41 -31.59 -18.89
CA GLY A 29 -18.27 -30.80 -19.25
C GLY A 29 -17.10 -30.86 -18.26
N THR A 30 -16.20 -29.91 -18.41
CA THR A 30 -15.04 -29.78 -17.55
C THR A 30 -14.77 -28.30 -17.21
N VAL A 31 -14.15 -28.07 -16.06
CA VAL A 31 -13.59 -26.78 -15.70
C VAL A 31 -12.17 -26.97 -15.20
N ARG A 32 -11.26 -26.08 -15.63
CA ARG A 32 -9.86 -26.05 -15.18
C ARG A 32 -9.33 -24.63 -15.09
N ASN A 33 -8.32 -24.43 -14.26
CA ASN A 33 -7.45 -23.28 -14.40
C ASN A 33 -6.52 -23.50 -15.60
N ASP A 34 -6.29 -22.47 -16.39
CA ASP A 34 -5.33 -22.50 -17.49
C ASP A 34 -4.51 -21.19 -17.48
N GLY A 35 -3.43 -21.21 -16.70
CA GLY A 35 -2.66 -20.02 -16.42
C GLY A 35 -3.47 -18.96 -15.67
N ALA A 36 -3.76 -17.85 -16.34
CA ALA A 36 -4.54 -16.72 -15.80
C ALA A 36 -6.04 -16.87 -15.92
N TYR A 37 -6.52 -17.84 -16.66
CA TYR A 37 -7.91 -17.96 -17.04
C TYR A 37 -8.54 -19.17 -16.37
N VAL A 38 -9.86 -19.19 -16.36
CA VAL A 38 -10.62 -20.42 -16.14
C VAL A 38 -11.25 -20.83 -17.48
N VAL A 39 -10.96 -22.05 -17.91
CA VAL A 39 -11.54 -22.63 -19.12
C VAL A 39 -12.65 -23.58 -18.72
N ILE A 40 -13.84 -23.39 -19.31
CA ILE A 40 -15.00 -24.26 -19.12
C ILE A 40 -15.39 -24.81 -20.48
N GLU A 41 -15.40 -26.12 -20.63
CA GLU A 41 -15.85 -26.83 -21.81
C GLU A 41 -17.13 -27.58 -21.46
N THR A 42 -18.27 -27.27 -22.12
CA THR A 42 -19.57 -27.79 -21.72
C THR A 42 -20.54 -27.90 -22.91
N ASP A 43 -21.57 -28.74 -22.76
CA ASP A 43 -22.74 -28.76 -23.64
C ASP A 43 -23.77 -27.66 -23.30
N GLY A 44 -23.50 -26.83 -22.24
CA GLY A 44 -24.29 -25.65 -21.91
C GLY A 44 -24.17 -24.52 -22.91
N ASN A 45 -25.06 -23.56 -22.81
CA ASN A 45 -25.11 -22.33 -23.63
C ASN A 45 -24.93 -21.05 -22.81
N ALA A 46 -25.22 -19.90 -23.36
CA ALA A 46 -25.05 -18.59 -22.70
C ALA A 46 -25.80 -18.48 -21.36
N SER A 47 -26.98 -19.14 -21.22
CA SER A 47 -27.74 -19.10 -19.95
C SER A 47 -26.99 -19.70 -18.77
N PHE A 48 -26.02 -20.60 -19.03
CA PHE A 48 -25.12 -21.11 -18.02
C PHE A 48 -24.25 -20.01 -17.40
N ILE A 49 -23.73 -19.10 -18.23
CA ILE A 49 -22.92 -17.97 -17.74
C ILE A 49 -23.75 -16.98 -16.92
N ASP A 50 -25.01 -16.73 -17.34
CA ASP A 50 -25.91 -15.84 -16.57
C ASP A 50 -26.22 -16.43 -15.20
N ARG A 51 -26.48 -17.74 -15.14
CA ARG A 51 -26.69 -18.45 -13.88
C ARG A 51 -25.44 -18.46 -13.01
N LEU A 52 -24.26 -18.66 -13.61
CA LEU A 52 -22.97 -18.61 -12.91
C LEU A 52 -22.72 -17.24 -12.30
N LYS A 53 -22.99 -16.15 -13.05
CA LYS A 53 -22.85 -14.77 -12.55
C LYS A 53 -23.75 -14.49 -11.34
N ALA A 54 -24.95 -15.07 -11.31
CA ALA A 54 -25.89 -14.91 -10.18
C ALA A 54 -25.46 -15.67 -8.91
N GLU A 55 -24.59 -16.68 -9.03
CA GLU A 55 -24.14 -17.53 -7.92
C GLU A 55 -22.64 -17.35 -7.58
N LEU A 56 -22.01 -16.27 -8.06
CA LEU A 56 -20.59 -16.02 -7.82
C LEU A 56 -20.26 -15.97 -6.33
N PRO A 57 -19.11 -16.54 -5.92
CA PRO A 57 -18.55 -16.28 -4.58
C PRO A 57 -18.30 -14.79 -4.38
N ALA A 58 -18.44 -14.30 -3.16
CA ALA A 58 -18.34 -12.86 -2.82
C ALA A 58 -17.04 -12.19 -3.28
N LEU A 59 -15.94 -12.92 -3.39
CA LEU A 59 -14.64 -12.43 -3.83
C LEU A 59 -14.37 -12.64 -5.33
N ALA A 60 -15.26 -13.37 -6.03
CA ALA A 60 -15.07 -13.63 -7.46
C ALA A 60 -15.59 -12.45 -8.29
N LEU A 61 -14.82 -12.10 -9.31
CA LEU A 61 -15.19 -11.08 -10.29
C LEU A 61 -14.92 -11.63 -11.70
N ILE A 62 -15.96 -11.69 -12.52
CA ILE A 62 -15.83 -11.96 -13.95
C ILE A 62 -15.67 -10.62 -14.68
N GLU A 63 -14.54 -10.40 -15.33
CA GLU A 63 -14.27 -9.21 -16.13
C GLU A 63 -14.65 -9.40 -17.58
N SER A 64 -14.29 -10.56 -18.16
CA SER A 64 -14.66 -10.93 -19.51
C SER A 64 -14.94 -12.43 -19.66
N VAL A 65 -15.77 -12.74 -20.63
CA VAL A 65 -16.09 -14.12 -21.04
C VAL A 65 -15.93 -14.20 -22.54
N ASP A 66 -14.90 -14.88 -23.01
CA ASP A 66 -14.76 -15.26 -24.41
C ASP A 66 -15.49 -16.58 -24.63
N CYS A 67 -16.28 -16.67 -25.69
CA CYS A 67 -17.09 -17.84 -26.00
C CYS A 67 -16.80 -18.30 -27.42
N GLU A 68 -16.50 -19.60 -27.57
CA GLU A 68 -16.31 -20.23 -28.88
C GLU A 68 -17.11 -21.52 -29.00
N GLU A 69 -17.47 -21.91 -30.24
CA GLU A 69 -18.07 -23.20 -30.50
C GLU A 69 -17.07 -24.29 -30.16
N TYR A 70 -17.53 -25.28 -29.39
CA TYR A 70 -16.72 -26.43 -28.98
C TYR A 70 -17.60 -27.69 -28.94
N ALA A 71 -17.18 -28.71 -29.65
CA ALA A 71 -17.84 -30.00 -29.62
C ALA A 71 -17.32 -30.82 -28.41
N LEU A 72 -18.16 -30.97 -27.39
CA LEU A 72 -17.79 -31.75 -26.22
C LEU A 72 -17.60 -33.23 -26.61
N PRO A 73 -16.46 -33.86 -26.27
CA PRO A 73 -16.24 -35.26 -26.58
C PRO A 73 -17.29 -36.20 -25.96
N ASP A 74 -17.73 -37.21 -26.68
CA ASP A 74 -18.72 -38.19 -26.20
C ASP A 74 -18.23 -38.96 -24.96
N SER A 75 -16.95 -39.03 -24.73
CA SER A 75 -16.35 -39.62 -23.52
C SER A 75 -16.67 -38.83 -22.23
N VAL A 76 -17.01 -37.55 -22.33
CA VAL A 76 -17.39 -36.73 -21.18
C VAL A 76 -18.85 -36.98 -20.84
N LYS A 77 -19.09 -37.80 -19.81
CA LYS A 77 -20.45 -38.21 -19.40
C LYS A 77 -21.05 -37.35 -18.29
N ASP A 78 -20.21 -36.63 -17.55
CA ASP A 78 -20.61 -35.81 -16.41
C ASP A 78 -19.81 -34.52 -16.38
N PHE A 79 -20.11 -33.64 -15.45
CA PHE A 79 -19.31 -32.42 -15.22
C PHE A 79 -18.23 -32.69 -14.16
N SER A 80 -16.98 -32.23 -14.42
CA SER A 80 -15.85 -32.43 -13.50
C SER A 80 -14.89 -31.25 -13.46
N ILE A 81 -14.21 -31.08 -12.30
CA ILE A 81 -13.04 -30.22 -12.19
C ILE A 81 -11.83 -31.07 -12.57
N ILE A 82 -11.08 -30.64 -13.58
CA ILE A 82 -9.87 -31.34 -14.02
C ILE A 82 -8.61 -30.56 -13.62
N GLY A 83 -7.45 -31.23 -13.72
CA GLY A 83 -6.15 -30.64 -13.42
C GLY A 83 -5.89 -29.37 -14.20
N SER A 84 -5.14 -28.45 -13.61
CA SER A 84 -4.80 -27.17 -14.23
C SER A 84 -3.90 -27.36 -15.45
N GLY A 85 -4.14 -26.58 -16.51
CA GLY A 85 -3.28 -26.52 -17.69
C GLY A 85 -2.01 -25.69 -17.40
N ASN A 86 -0.97 -25.93 -18.19
CA ASN A 86 0.31 -25.21 -18.08
C ASN A 86 0.55 -24.21 -19.24
N THR A 87 -0.47 -23.95 -20.05
CA THR A 87 -0.31 -23.29 -21.35
C THR A 87 -0.18 -21.79 -21.31
N ALA A 88 -0.58 -21.14 -20.22
CA ALA A 88 -0.43 -19.69 -20.09
C ALA A 88 0.03 -19.30 -18.68
N ARG A 89 1.20 -18.72 -18.56
CA ARG A 89 1.56 -17.86 -17.42
C ARG A 89 0.78 -16.56 -17.58
N GLY A 90 0.15 -16.04 -16.54
CA GLY A 90 -0.66 -14.84 -16.69
C GLY A 90 -1.44 -14.44 -15.44
N VAL A 91 -2.28 -13.48 -15.56
CA VAL A 91 -2.90 -12.56 -14.59
C VAL A 91 -4.06 -13.20 -13.83
N GLY A 92 -3.85 -13.74 -12.68
CA GLY A 92 -4.92 -14.36 -11.87
C GLY A 92 -4.45 -14.74 -10.48
N ILE A 93 -3.57 -13.91 -9.91
CA ILE A 93 -2.98 -14.16 -8.58
C ILE A 93 -4.00 -13.71 -7.52
N PRO A 94 -4.51 -14.64 -6.67
CA PRO A 94 -5.48 -14.28 -5.64
C PRO A 94 -4.82 -13.54 -4.47
N THR A 95 -5.53 -12.56 -3.91
CA THR A 95 -5.11 -11.83 -2.71
C THR A 95 -5.40 -12.62 -1.44
N ASP A 96 -4.67 -12.33 -0.37
CA ASP A 96 -4.99 -12.81 0.97
C ASP A 96 -6.27 -12.13 1.48
N THR A 97 -7.13 -12.90 2.16
CA THR A 97 -8.37 -12.40 2.72
C THR A 97 -8.56 -12.87 4.15
N ALA A 98 -9.18 -12.03 4.96
CA ALA A 98 -9.47 -12.35 6.36
C ALA A 98 -10.33 -13.62 6.47
N ILE A 99 -10.19 -14.32 7.60
CA ILE A 99 -11.04 -15.47 7.95
C ILE A 99 -12.52 -15.08 7.90
N CYS A 100 -13.35 -15.87 7.22
CA CYS A 100 -14.77 -15.60 7.08
C CYS A 100 -15.55 -15.99 8.34
N PRO A 101 -16.77 -15.43 8.55
CA PRO A 101 -17.59 -15.74 9.72
C PRO A 101 -17.88 -17.24 9.93
N LYS A 102 -18.03 -18.00 8.83
CA LYS A 102 -18.26 -19.47 8.90
C LYS A 102 -17.04 -20.21 9.45
N CYS A 103 -15.84 -19.83 9.01
CA CYS A 103 -14.60 -20.43 9.51
C CYS A 103 -14.31 -20.01 10.95
N LEU A 104 -14.59 -18.75 11.30
CA LEU A 104 -14.48 -18.26 12.67
C LEU A 104 -15.43 -18.99 13.62
N ALA A 105 -16.69 -19.20 13.22
CA ALA A 105 -17.66 -19.97 14.01
C ALA A 105 -17.23 -21.43 14.19
N GLU A 106 -16.68 -22.07 13.16
CA GLU A 106 -16.15 -23.43 13.27
C GLU A 106 -14.96 -23.52 14.21
N MET A 107 -14.04 -22.54 14.14
CA MET A 107 -12.87 -22.46 15.01
C MET A 107 -13.25 -22.26 16.47
N ARG A 108 -14.28 -21.46 16.76
CA ARG A 108 -14.82 -21.25 18.12
C ARG A 108 -15.79 -22.33 18.57
N GLY A 109 -16.26 -23.20 17.66
CA GLY A 109 -17.22 -24.28 17.91
C GLY A 109 -16.58 -25.53 18.52
N LYS A 110 -17.40 -26.59 18.58
CA LYS A 110 -16.98 -27.93 19.05
C LYS A 110 -16.80 -28.85 17.85
N GLY A 111 -15.64 -28.89 17.26
CA GLY A 111 -15.37 -29.73 16.13
C GLY A 111 -13.89 -30.03 15.99
N ARG A 112 -13.50 -30.76 14.94
CA ARG A 112 -12.09 -31.15 14.72
C ARG A 112 -11.17 -29.97 14.47
N ARG A 113 -11.70 -28.76 14.18
CA ARG A 113 -10.95 -27.50 14.04
C ARG A 113 -11.20 -26.52 15.20
N SER A 114 -11.78 -26.98 16.31
CA SER A 114 -11.91 -26.16 17.51
C SER A 114 -10.53 -25.65 17.96
N GLY A 115 -10.38 -24.35 18.14
CA GLY A 115 -9.11 -23.69 18.53
C GLY A 115 -8.01 -23.73 17.47
N TYR A 116 -8.30 -24.15 16.21
CA TYR A 116 -7.26 -24.29 15.20
C TYR A 116 -7.11 -23.04 14.35
N ALA A 117 -6.00 -22.32 14.52
CA ALA A 117 -5.74 -21.00 13.94
C ALA A 117 -5.68 -20.95 12.39
N PHE A 118 -5.40 -22.09 11.73
CA PHE A 118 -5.32 -22.18 10.26
C PHE A 118 -6.63 -22.65 9.61
N THR A 119 -7.74 -22.51 10.31
CA THR A 119 -9.07 -22.84 9.80
C THR A 119 -9.51 -21.85 8.73
N THR A 120 -9.57 -22.32 7.46
CA THR A 120 -9.96 -21.50 6.30
C THR A 120 -10.86 -22.31 5.35
N CYS A 121 -11.41 -21.65 4.34
CA CYS A 121 -12.20 -22.26 3.26
C CYS A 121 -11.93 -21.57 1.91
N THR A 122 -12.65 -21.96 0.86
CA THR A 122 -12.47 -21.38 -0.49
C THR A 122 -12.69 -19.87 -0.55
N GLU A 123 -13.39 -19.28 0.43
CA GLU A 123 -13.73 -17.86 0.47
C GLU A 123 -12.79 -17.02 1.38
N CYS A 124 -11.83 -17.64 2.08
CA CYS A 124 -11.01 -16.90 3.06
C CYS A 124 -9.63 -17.53 3.27
N GLY A 125 -8.73 -16.77 3.90
CA GLY A 125 -7.41 -17.19 4.31
C GLY A 125 -6.29 -16.67 3.40
N ALA A 126 -5.08 -17.12 3.69
CA ALA A 126 -3.88 -16.77 2.95
C ALA A 126 -3.91 -17.35 1.53
N ARG A 127 -3.36 -16.61 0.58
CA ARG A 127 -3.26 -16.93 -0.85
C ARG A 127 -1.89 -16.52 -1.40
N PHE A 128 -1.73 -15.25 -1.75
CA PHE A 128 -0.51 -14.68 -2.31
C PHE A 128 0.70 -14.95 -1.42
N THR A 129 0.56 -14.75 -0.12
CA THR A 129 1.67 -14.96 0.83
C THR A 129 2.20 -16.39 0.84
N LEU A 130 1.43 -17.36 0.37
CA LEU A 130 1.80 -18.77 0.31
C LEU A 130 2.19 -19.27 -1.09
N MET A 131 1.94 -18.47 -2.14
CA MET A 131 2.17 -18.90 -3.54
C MET A 131 3.64 -18.82 -3.93
N GLU A 132 4.11 -19.87 -4.59
CA GLU A 132 5.43 -19.90 -5.25
C GLU A 132 5.30 -19.49 -6.72
N THR A 133 4.29 -19.98 -7.42
CA THR A 133 4.06 -19.68 -8.85
C THR A 133 2.62 -19.94 -9.25
N ASN A 134 2.23 -19.48 -10.44
CA ASN A 134 0.92 -19.77 -11.06
C ASN A 134 0.90 -21.15 -11.76
N PRO A 135 -0.28 -21.75 -11.94
CA PRO A 135 -1.59 -21.42 -11.37
C PRO A 135 -1.70 -21.74 -9.88
N TYR A 136 -2.70 -21.13 -9.19
CA TYR A 136 -2.93 -21.34 -7.75
C TYR A 136 -3.44 -22.76 -7.47
N ASP A 137 -2.51 -23.65 -7.15
CA ASP A 137 -2.77 -25.04 -6.75
C ASP A 137 -1.89 -25.38 -5.54
N ARG A 138 -2.33 -26.31 -4.68
CA ARG A 138 -1.65 -26.66 -3.42
C ARG A 138 -0.16 -26.99 -3.62
N GLU A 139 0.19 -27.72 -4.67
CA GLU A 139 1.56 -28.13 -4.98
C GLU A 139 2.49 -26.95 -5.32
N ARG A 140 1.91 -25.78 -5.64
CA ARG A 140 2.61 -24.54 -5.95
C ARG A 140 2.48 -23.51 -4.83
N THR A 141 2.19 -23.98 -3.64
CA THR A 141 2.15 -23.19 -2.41
C THR A 141 2.97 -23.84 -1.32
N SER A 142 3.27 -23.12 -0.24
CA SER A 142 3.91 -23.69 0.95
C SER A 142 3.07 -24.78 1.63
N MET A 143 1.80 -24.96 1.24
CA MET A 143 0.95 -26.06 1.73
C MET A 143 1.32 -27.44 1.17
N ARG A 144 2.18 -27.52 0.16
CA ARG A 144 2.77 -28.80 -0.29
C ARG A 144 3.54 -29.52 0.82
N ASP A 145 4.08 -28.76 1.78
CA ASP A 145 4.83 -29.28 2.93
C ASP A 145 3.91 -29.98 3.95
N PHE A 146 2.57 -29.86 3.79
CA PHE A 146 1.54 -30.37 4.68
C PHE A 146 0.57 -31.33 3.94
N PRO A 147 0.92 -32.60 3.74
CA PRO A 147 0.04 -33.58 3.08
C PRO A 147 -1.29 -33.70 3.81
N MET A 148 -2.39 -33.72 3.07
CA MET A 148 -3.74 -33.84 3.63
C MET A 148 -3.94 -35.18 4.34
N CYS A 149 -4.52 -35.17 5.54
CA CYS A 149 -5.04 -36.36 6.18
C CYS A 149 -6.31 -36.87 5.43
N PRO A 150 -6.75 -38.14 5.64
CA PRO A 150 -7.90 -38.68 4.96
C PRO A 150 -9.17 -37.84 5.08
N GLU A 151 -9.41 -37.24 6.25
CA GLU A 151 -10.58 -36.41 6.51
C GLU A 151 -10.52 -35.09 5.71
N CYS A 152 -9.35 -34.42 5.67
CA CYS A 152 -9.17 -33.24 4.85
C CYS A 152 -9.21 -33.56 3.34
N GLY A 153 -8.70 -34.73 2.93
CA GLY A 153 -8.81 -35.23 1.57
C GLY A 153 -10.27 -35.47 1.15
N SER A 154 -11.09 -36.02 2.07
CA SER A 154 -12.52 -36.17 1.82
C SER A 154 -13.25 -34.87 1.62
N GLU A 155 -13.01 -33.85 2.51
CA GLU A 155 -13.57 -32.49 2.34
C GLU A 155 -13.10 -31.82 1.04
N TYR A 156 -11.84 -32.04 0.65
CA TYR A 156 -11.29 -31.52 -0.60
C TYR A 156 -11.98 -32.12 -1.84
N ALA A 157 -12.36 -33.38 -1.78
CA ALA A 157 -12.97 -34.10 -2.87
C ALA A 157 -14.51 -34.05 -2.90
N ASP A 158 -15.18 -33.68 -1.79
CA ASP A 158 -16.63 -33.62 -1.69
C ASP A 158 -17.20 -32.33 -2.28
N PRO A 159 -17.97 -32.38 -3.39
CA PRO A 159 -18.59 -31.20 -4.00
C PRO A 159 -19.56 -30.44 -3.10
N THR A 160 -20.10 -31.10 -2.08
CA THR A 160 -21.05 -30.50 -1.13
C THR A 160 -20.35 -29.76 0.02
N ASP A 161 -19.07 -30.05 0.25
CA ASP A 161 -18.28 -29.39 1.28
C ASP A 161 -17.83 -27.99 0.82
N ARG A 162 -17.80 -27.03 1.77
CA ARG A 162 -17.32 -25.66 1.51
C ARG A 162 -15.81 -25.58 1.27
N ARG A 163 -15.06 -26.66 1.47
CA ARG A 163 -13.64 -26.83 1.19
C ARG A 163 -13.36 -27.63 -0.07
N PHE A 164 -14.38 -27.90 -0.86
CA PHE A 164 -14.22 -28.55 -2.15
C PHE A 164 -13.18 -27.82 -3.01
N HIS A 165 -12.09 -28.51 -3.36
CA HIS A 165 -10.92 -27.95 -4.05
C HIS A 165 -10.26 -26.73 -3.34
N HIS A 166 -10.39 -26.62 -2.02
CA HIS A 166 -9.72 -25.59 -1.25
C HIS A 166 -8.23 -25.91 -1.07
N GLN A 167 -7.34 -25.13 -1.70
CA GLN A 167 -5.92 -25.46 -1.82
C GLN A 167 -5.17 -25.43 -0.48
N THR A 168 -5.66 -24.64 0.49
CA THR A 168 -5.05 -24.52 1.83
C THR A 168 -5.82 -25.30 2.91
N VAL A 169 -6.67 -26.28 2.51
CA VAL A 169 -7.40 -27.12 3.47
C VAL A 169 -6.44 -27.88 4.39
N CYS A 170 -6.70 -27.81 5.68
CA CYS A 170 -5.93 -28.51 6.71
C CYS A 170 -6.71 -28.61 8.04
N CYS A 171 -6.16 -29.31 9.01
CA CYS A 171 -6.65 -29.42 10.38
C CYS A 171 -5.46 -29.61 11.35
N PRO A 172 -5.65 -29.63 12.67
CA PRO A 172 -4.55 -29.82 13.63
C PRO A 172 -3.69 -31.05 13.39
N LYS A 173 -4.25 -32.10 12.74
CA LYS A 173 -3.54 -33.36 12.46
C LYS A 173 -2.58 -33.26 11.26
N CYS A 174 -2.88 -32.42 10.27
CA CYS A 174 -2.14 -32.41 9.00
C CYS A 174 -1.69 -31.02 8.54
N GLY A 175 -2.00 -29.98 9.25
CA GLY A 175 -1.64 -28.61 8.88
C GLY A 175 -0.58 -28.00 9.78
N PRO A 176 -0.28 -26.72 9.56
CA PRO A 176 0.68 -25.96 10.38
C PRO A 176 0.25 -25.89 11.84
N SER A 177 1.24 -25.66 12.69
CA SER A 177 1.04 -25.47 14.14
C SER A 177 1.85 -24.29 14.67
N TYR A 178 1.36 -23.68 15.75
CA TYR A 178 2.09 -22.68 16.51
C TYR A 178 2.93 -23.33 17.61
N ARG A 179 4.06 -22.71 17.90
CA ARG A 179 4.91 -22.95 19.08
C ARG A 179 5.17 -21.62 19.77
N LEU A 180 5.34 -21.66 21.08
CA LEU A 180 5.74 -20.50 21.88
C LEU A 180 7.12 -20.77 22.46
N ILE A 181 8.05 -19.82 22.26
CA ILE A 181 9.41 -19.88 22.79
C ILE A 181 9.74 -18.59 23.53
N ASP A 182 10.63 -18.67 24.51
CA ASP A 182 11.16 -17.52 25.24
C ASP A 182 12.28 -16.82 24.46
N HIS A 183 12.87 -15.78 25.06
CA HIS A 183 13.93 -14.98 24.46
C HIS A 183 15.22 -15.79 24.18
N ASP A 184 15.46 -16.88 24.88
CA ASP A 184 16.62 -17.78 24.70
C ASP A 184 16.30 -18.91 23.70
N GLY A 185 15.08 -19.00 23.17
CA GLY A 185 14.63 -20.05 22.25
C GLY A 185 14.13 -21.31 22.97
N GLY A 186 14.01 -21.28 24.29
CA GLY A 186 13.43 -22.37 25.09
C GLY A 186 11.90 -22.44 24.89
N PRO A 187 11.32 -23.67 24.90
CA PRO A 187 9.87 -23.81 24.77
C PRO A 187 9.15 -23.33 26.04
N ILE A 188 8.04 -22.62 25.85
CA ILE A 188 7.13 -22.22 26.92
C ILE A 188 5.93 -23.18 26.93
N ASP A 189 5.66 -23.81 28.08
CA ASP A 189 4.59 -24.80 28.23
C ASP A 189 3.17 -24.18 28.14
N GLY A 190 2.22 -25.00 27.69
CA GLY A 190 0.81 -24.66 27.58
C GLY A 190 0.31 -24.51 26.15
N ASP A 191 -0.94 -24.06 25.98
CA ASP A 191 -1.46 -23.70 24.64
C ASP A 191 -0.72 -22.45 24.16
N PRO A 192 -0.01 -22.49 23.02
CA PRO A 192 0.89 -21.43 22.59
C PRO A 192 0.20 -20.05 22.49
N ILE A 193 -1.00 -20.00 21.89
CA ILE A 193 -1.73 -18.73 21.67
C ILE A 193 -2.30 -18.18 22.97
N THR A 194 -2.91 -19.05 23.77
CA THR A 194 -3.47 -18.66 25.07
C THR A 194 -2.38 -18.21 26.06
N THR A 195 -1.23 -18.90 26.07
CA THR A 195 -0.11 -18.53 26.95
C THR A 195 0.51 -17.21 26.50
N PHE A 196 0.72 -17.02 25.20
CA PHE A 196 1.19 -15.76 24.63
C PHE A 196 0.25 -14.59 25.00
N ALA A 197 -1.07 -14.77 24.84
CA ALA A 197 -2.08 -13.77 25.21
C ALA A 197 -1.95 -13.34 26.69
N LYS A 198 -1.85 -14.29 27.61
CA LYS A 198 -1.69 -14.02 29.05
C LYS A 198 -0.39 -13.29 29.39
N MET A 199 0.69 -13.60 28.67
CA MET A 199 1.97 -12.92 28.86
C MET A 199 1.93 -11.48 28.33
N ILE A 200 1.24 -11.22 27.19
CA ILE A 200 0.99 -9.87 26.70
C ILE A 200 0.15 -9.08 27.73
N ASP A 201 -0.94 -9.66 28.26
CA ASP A 201 -1.75 -9.04 29.31
C ASP A 201 -0.94 -8.75 30.59
N ALA A 202 0.10 -9.53 30.87
CA ALA A 202 1.04 -9.29 31.96
C ALA A 202 2.10 -8.21 31.67
N GLY A 203 1.99 -7.50 30.51
CA GLY A 203 2.89 -6.41 30.12
C GLY A 203 4.19 -6.85 29.48
N ARG A 204 4.31 -8.09 29.00
CA ARG A 204 5.47 -8.56 28.23
C ARG A 204 5.39 -8.13 26.78
N PHE A 205 6.56 -7.98 26.12
CA PHE A 205 6.66 -7.74 24.69
C PHE A 205 6.85 -9.06 23.95
N GLY A 206 5.98 -9.33 22.99
CA GLY A 206 6.05 -10.55 22.22
C GLY A 206 6.06 -10.29 20.72
N ILE A 207 6.53 -11.27 19.97
CA ILE A 207 6.45 -11.25 18.51
C ILE A 207 5.61 -12.43 18.03
N ALA A 208 4.61 -12.15 17.20
CA ALA A 208 3.72 -13.16 16.64
C ALA A 208 3.85 -13.25 15.11
N LYS A 209 4.11 -14.47 14.62
CA LYS A 209 4.17 -14.77 13.18
C LYS A 209 2.76 -14.89 12.62
N SER A 210 2.47 -14.13 11.57
CA SER A 210 1.22 -14.09 10.82
C SER A 210 1.41 -14.65 9.40
N TRP A 211 0.44 -14.48 8.50
CA TRP A 211 0.50 -15.04 7.13
C TRP A 211 1.56 -14.36 6.25
N GLY A 212 1.72 -13.03 6.36
CA GLY A 212 2.60 -12.25 5.50
C GLY A 212 3.89 -11.78 6.17
N GLY A 213 4.04 -12.02 7.48
CA GLY A 213 5.18 -11.57 8.27
C GLY A 213 4.94 -11.67 9.76
N MET A 214 5.69 -10.89 10.53
CA MET A 214 5.66 -10.94 12.01
C MET A 214 5.31 -9.58 12.60
N HIS A 215 4.59 -9.59 13.73
CA HIS A 215 4.18 -8.39 14.45
C HIS A 215 4.75 -8.36 15.85
N ILE A 216 5.28 -7.21 16.27
CA ILE A 216 5.54 -6.88 17.65
C ILE A 216 4.20 -6.63 18.33
N CYS A 217 3.94 -7.29 19.45
CA CYS A 217 2.69 -7.23 20.20
C CYS A 217 2.94 -6.66 21.61
N SER A 218 2.09 -5.71 22.03
CA SER A 218 2.10 -5.11 23.38
C SER A 218 0.73 -4.56 23.72
N THR A 219 0.43 -4.41 25.00
CA THR A 219 -0.76 -3.67 25.44
C THR A 219 -0.59 -2.16 25.28
N LEU A 220 -1.69 -1.38 25.23
CA LEU A 220 -1.64 0.07 25.01
C LEU A 220 -1.03 0.84 26.20
N ASP A 221 -1.17 0.32 27.42
CA ASP A 221 -0.64 0.90 28.65
C ASP A 221 0.89 0.75 28.78
N ARG A 222 1.52 -0.06 27.91
CA ARG A 222 2.97 -0.27 27.86
C ARG A 222 3.62 0.45 26.66
N VAL A 223 2.94 1.40 26.05
CA VAL A 223 3.41 2.06 24.82
C VAL A 223 4.73 2.81 25.04
N ASP A 224 4.94 3.41 26.22
CA ASP A 224 6.14 4.21 26.49
C ASP A 224 7.37 3.31 26.59
N GLU A 225 7.26 2.20 27.30
CA GLU A 225 8.34 1.21 27.42
C GLU A 225 8.59 0.51 26.09
N LEU A 226 7.53 0.28 25.30
CA LEU A 226 7.68 -0.25 23.95
C LEU A 226 8.48 0.71 23.06
N ARG A 227 8.25 2.03 23.18
CA ARG A 227 9.01 3.04 22.45
C ARG A 227 10.50 3.02 22.82
N GLU A 228 10.81 2.90 24.11
CA GLU A 228 12.18 2.79 24.60
C GLU A 228 12.84 1.51 24.08
N TRP A 229 12.18 0.37 24.25
CA TRP A 229 12.69 -0.93 23.82
C TRP A 229 12.96 -1.00 22.31
N TYR A 230 12.00 -0.48 21.50
CA TYR A 230 12.08 -0.55 20.04
C TYR A 230 12.87 0.64 19.42
N GLY A 231 13.29 1.63 20.22
CA GLY A 231 14.00 2.82 19.74
C GLY A 231 13.15 3.75 18.86
N ARG A 232 11.83 3.66 18.94
CA ARG A 232 10.88 4.38 18.06
C ARG A 232 10.25 5.58 18.78
N LYS A 233 10.90 6.77 18.69
CA LYS A 233 10.55 7.93 19.51
C LYS A 233 9.17 8.52 19.24
N GLN A 234 8.81 8.83 17.99
CA GLN A 234 7.61 9.58 17.63
C GLN A 234 6.71 8.89 16.60
N LYS A 235 7.29 8.07 15.70
CA LYS A 235 6.51 7.40 14.64
C LYS A 235 5.33 6.62 15.23
N PRO A 236 4.08 6.78 14.70
CA PRO A 236 2.88 6.12 15.23
C PRO A 236 2.98 4.59 15.19
N PHE A 237 2.30 3.95 16.14
CA PHE A 237 2.04 2.51 16.14
C PHE A 237 0.65 2.21 15.56
N ALA A 238 0.52 1.06 14.91
CA ALA A 238 -0.78 0.51 14.53
C ALA A 238 -1.38 -0.28 15.71
N VAL A 239 -2.70 -0.16 15.87
CA VAL A 239 -3.46 -0.81 16.93
C VAL A 239 -4.43 -1.81 16.33
N MET A 240 -4.27 -3.09 16.67
CA MET A 240 -5.29 -4.09 16.40
C MET A 240 -6.32 -4.09 17.54
N VAL A 241 -7.59 -4.11 17.18
CA VAL A 241 -8.69 -4.13 18.15
C VAL A 241 -9.59 -5.32 17.92
N LYS A 242 -10.16 -5.85 18.99
CA LYS A 242 -10.95 -7.08 19.00
C LYS A 242 -12.12 -7.08 18.01
N ASP A 243 -12.83 -5.96 17.91
CA ASP A 243 -14.08 -5.80 17.14
C ASP A 243 -14.39 -4.33 16.84
N VAL A 244 -15.50 -4.09 16.13
CA VAL A 244 -15.97 -2.74 15.76
C VAL A 244 -16.39 -1.94 16.99
N GLU A 245 -16.92 -2.56 18.03
CA GLU A 245 -17.29 -1.88 19.28
C GLU A 245 -16.05 -1.27 19.94
N THR A 246 -14.96 -1.98 19.92
CA THR A 246 -13.66 -1.49 20.40
C THR A 246 -13.10 -0.38 19.52
N VAL A 247 -13.29 -0.42 18.19
CA VAL A 247 -12.95 0.74 17.32
C VAL A 247 -13.65 1.99 17.81
N LEU A 248 -14.98 1.91 18.04
CA LEU A 248 -15.79 3.03 18.48
C LEU A 248 -15.47 3.53 19.91
N LYS A 249 -14.84 2.69 20.72
CA LYS A 249 -14.32 3.09 22.04
C LYS A 249 -13.14 4.04 21.92
N TYR A 250 -12.24 3.83 20.96
CA TYR A 250 -10.97 4.53 20.84
C TYR A 250 -10.91 5.55 19.70
N ALA A 251 -11.85 5.51 18.75
CA ALA A 251 -11.85 6.35 17.57
C ALA A 251 -13.25 6.75 17.10
N GLU A 252 -13.28 7.71 16.14
CA GLU A 252 -14.49 8.22 15.49
C GLU A 252 -14.42 7.96 13.97
N PRO A 253 -14.51 6.70 13.51
CA PRO A 253 -14.45 6.39 12.11
C PRO A 253 -15.72 6.84 11.37
N THR A 254 -15.56 7.25 10.12
CA THR A 254 -16.68 7.43 9.18
C THR A 254 -17.23 6.07 8.73
N GLU A 255 -18.41 6.06 8.10
CA GLU A 255 -18.98 4.82 7.54
C GLU A 255 -18.10 4.21 6.45
N ALA A 256 -17.45 5.03 5.63
CA ALA A 256 -16.52 4.57 4.60
C ALA A 256 -15.28 3.88 5.22
N GLU A 257 -14.71 4.48 6.26
CA GLU A 257 -13.58 3.89 7.00
C GLU A 257 -13.97 2.56 7.68
N LEU A 258 -15.16 2.47 8.27
CA LEU A 258 -15.64 1.21 8.85
C LEU A 258 -15.87 0.14 7.77
N ARG A 259 -16.41 0.51 6.60
CA ARG A 259 -16.58 -0.45 5.48
C ARG A 259 -15.24 -1.02 5.04
N GLU A 260 -14.22 -0.18 4.85
CA GLU A 260 -12.88 -0.67 4.48
C GLU A 260 -12.25 -1.52 5.60
N MET A 261 -12.31 -1.09 6.85
CA MET A 261 -11.78 -1.82 8.01
C MET A 261 -12.44 -3.19 8.18
N THR A 262 -13.73 -3.30 7.89
CA THR A 262 -14.50 -4.56 7.99
C THR A 262 -14.49 -5.40 6.71
N SER A 263 -13.92 -4.88 5.62
CA SER A 263 -13.80 -5.59 4.35
C SER A 263 -12.99 -6.89 4.49
N PRO A 264 -13.06 -7.83 3.56
CA PRO A 264 -12.22 -9.03 3.56
C PRO A 264 -10.71 -8.72 3.54
N HIS A 265 -10.32 -7.53 3.17
CA HIS A 265 -8.91 -7.13 3.08
C HIS A 265 -8.31 -6.73 4.43
N ARG A 266 -9.15 -6.25 5.37
CA ARG A 266 -8.71 -5.86 6.74
C ARG A 266 -7.47 -4.97 6.75
N PRO A 267 -7.47 -3.80 6.07
CA PRO A 267 -6.35 -2.87 6.12
C PRO A 267 -6.25 -2.17 7.48
N ILE A 268 -5.07 -1.59 7.74
CA ILE A 268 -4.92 -0.54 8.74
C ILE A 268 -5.52 0.73 8.15
N VAL A 269 -6.56 1.26 8.80
CA VAL A 269 -7.22 2.51 8.41
C VAL A 269 -6.83 3.60 9.41
N LEU A 270 -6.35 4.75 8.92
CA LEU A 270 -6.09 5.91 9.77
C LEU A 270 -7.41 6.61 10.07
N VAL A 271 -7.83 6.55 11.31
CA VAL A 271 -9.11 7.09 11.81
C VAL A 271 -8.87 8.15 12.87
N ARG A 272 -9.79 9.10 13.03
CA ARG A 272 -9.73 10.12 14.07
C ARG A 272 -9.75 9.48 15.45
N LYS A 273 -8.71 9.73 16.25
CA LYS A 273 -8.62 9.20 17.62
C LYS A 273 -9.49 9.97 18.60
N LYS A 274 -9.97 9.28 19.65
CA LYS A 274 -10.61 9.86 20.83
C LYS A 274 -9.59 10.05 21.96
N ASP A 275 -9.97 10.83 22.99
CA ASP A 275 -9.14 11.02 24.19
C ASP A 275 -8.92 9.72 24.98
N THR A 276 -9.73 8.67 24.72
CA THR A 276 -9.54 7.33 25.29
C THR A 276 -8.35 6.57 24.72
N MET A 277 -7.83 6.98 23.55
CA MET A 277 -6.60 6.43 22.98
C MET A 277 -5.38 7.08 23.63
N PRO A 278 -4.45 6.31 24.21
CA PRO A 278 -3.23 6.88 24.79
C PRO A 278 -2.47 7.75 23.77
N GLU A 279 -2.10 8.97 24.18
CA GLU A 279 -1.47 9.95 23.30
C GLU A 279 -0.20 9.41 22.63
N ASN A 280 0.61 8.66 23.39
CA ASN A 280 1.87 8.12 22.92
C ASN A 280 1.75 6.95 21.91
N VAL A 281 0.53 6.50 21.55
CA VAL A 281 0.31 5.58 20.43
C VAL A 281 0.55 6.31 19.09
N SER A 282 0.08 7.57 18.97
CA SER A 282 0.30 8.44 17.80
C SER A 282 0.56 9.88 18.23
N PRO A 283 1.80 10.18 18.72
CA PRO A 283 2.11 11.45 19.36
C PRO A 283 1.93 12.67 18.45
N GLY A 284 1.18 13.65 18.92
CA GLY A 284 0.94 14.92 18.20
C GLY A 284 0.06 14.80 16.95
N LEU A 285 -0.55 13.63 16.72
CA LEU A 285 -1.50 13.40 15.62
C LEU A 285 -2.93 13.31 16.16
N ASP A 286 -3.91 13.69 15.35
CA ASP A 286 -5.33 13.50 15.66
C ASP A 286 -5.89 12.17 15.12
N THR A 287 -5.06 11.38 14.45
CA THR A 287 -5.42 10.09 13.90
C THR A 287 -4.58 8.96 14.49
N VAL A 288 -5.13 7.75 14.43
CA VAL A 288 -4.47 6.49 14.78
C VAL A 288 -4.77 5.43 13.74
N GLY A 289 -3.76 4.61 13.41
CA GLY A 289 -3.93 3.46 12.53
C GLY A 289 -4.58 2.30 13.28
N MET A 290 -5.80 1.92 12.90
CA MET A 290 -6.54 0.81 13.53
C MET A 290 -6.92 -0.26 12.53
N PHE A 291 -6.96 -1.51 12.96
CA PHE A 291 -7.39 -2.63 12.13
C PHE A 291 -7.97 -3.78 12.97
N LEU A 292 -8.73 -4.63 12.29
CA LEU A 292 -9.38 -5.79 12.89
C LEU A 292 -8.58 -7.07 12.64
N PRO A 293 -8.75 -8.12 13.45
CA PRO A 293 -8.17 -9.44 13.22
C PRO A 293 -8.52 -9.98 11.84
N TYR A 294 -7.56 -10.64 11.20
CA TYR A 294 -7.74 -11.25 9.89
C TYR A 294 -7.31 -12.72 9.85
N THR A 295 -6.50 -13.18 10.80
CA THR A 295 -6.10 -14.59 10.94
C THR A 295 -6.82 -15.27 12.10
N GLY A 296 -6.96 -16.59 12.05
CA GLY A 296 -7.51 -17.34 13.18
C GLY A 296 -6.71 -17.17 14.46
N MET A 297 -5.37 -17.03 14.36
CA MET A 297 -4.50 -16.79 15.52
C MET A 297 -4.87 -15.49 16.23
N GLN A 298 -5.09 -14.39 15.50
CA GLN A 298 -5.42 -13.09 16.10
C GLN A 298 -6.79 -13.12 16.78
N TYR A 299 -7.78 -13.81 16.23
CA TYR A 299 -9.07 -14.00 16.90
C TYR A 299 -8.93 -14.82 18.19
N LEU A 300 -8.19 -15.94 18.17
CA LEU A 300 -7.93 -16.74 19.36
C LEU A 300 -7.11 -15.98 20.42
N LEU A 301 -6.19 -15.12 19.98
CA LEU A 301 -5.44 -14.22 20.84
C LEU A 301 -6.39 -13.31 21.63
N PHE A 302 -7.27 -12.57 20.94
CA PHE A 302 -8.25 -11.69 21.59
C PHE A 302 -9.32 -12.44 22.40
N ASP A 303 -9.63 -13.68 22.04
CA ASP A 303 -10.54 -14.51 22.84
C ASP A 303 -9.90 -14.90 24.19
N ALA A 304 -8.55 -14.95 24.27
CA ALA A 304 -7.80 -15.29 25.47
C ALA A 304 -7.30 -14.07 26.27
N MET A 305 -7.17 -12.89 25.61
CA MET A 305 -6.75 -11.64 26.25
C MET A 305 -7.85 -11.01 27.10
N GLN A 306 -7.45 -10.31 28.16
CA GLN A 306 -8.31 -9.42 28.95
C GLN A 306 -8.44 -8.04 28.27
N HIS A 307 -7.39 -7.58 27.60
CA HIS A 307 -7.40 -6.33 26.85
C HIS A 307 -8.12 -6.50 25.50
N ASP A 308 -8.89 -5.47 25.13
CA ASP A 308 -9.67 -5.43 23.87
C ASP A 308 -8.90 -4.81 22.69
N ALA A 309 -7.69 -4.29 22.96
CA ALA A 309 -6.81 -3.67 21.99
C ALA A 309 -5.33 -3.98 22.29
N ALA A 310 -4.53 -4.09 21.25
CA ALA A 310 -3.09 -4.31 21.36
C ALA A 310 -2.35 -3.53 20.27
N ILE A 311 -1.15 -3.02 20.58
CA ILE A 311 -0.23 -2.58 19.55
C ILE A 311 0.19 -3.82 18.76
N MET A 312 0.04 -3.76 17.44
CA MET A 312 0.56 -4.75 16.50
C MET A 312 1.22 -4.03 15.34
N THR A 313 2.54 -3.98 15.36
CA THR A 313 3.35 -3.32 14.33
C THR A 313 4.33 -4.30 13.72
N SER A 314 4.73 -4.05 12.46
CA SER A 314 5.69 -4.91 11.75
C SER A 314 6.97 -5.10 12.55
N ALA A 315 7.43 -6.34 12.66
CA ALA A 315 8.68 -6.70 13.35
C ALA A 315 9.84 -6.62 12.35
N ASN A 316 10.60 -5.53 12.43
CA ASN A 316 11.77 -5.27 11.59
C ASN A 316 12.80 -4.44 12.33
N VAL A 317 14.06 -4.54 11.94
CA VAL A 317 15.05 -3.55 12.30
C VAL A 317 14.69 -2.24 11.59
N PRO A 318 14.76 -1.06 12.25
CA PRO A 318 14.46 0.21 11.59
C PRO A 318 15.24 0.39 10.28
N GLY A 319 14.54 0.67 9.17
CA GLY A 319 15.12 0.80 7.83
C GLY A 319 15.27 -0.52 7.06
N GLU A 320 15.09 -1.67 7.69
CA GLU A 320 15.15 -2.98 7.05
C GLU A 320 13.75 -3.55 6.76
N PRO A 321 13.64 -4.51 5.83
CA PRO A 321 12.38 -5.22 5.59
C PRO A 321 11.92 -6.00 6.82
N MET A 322 10.61 -6.26 6.89
CA MET A 322 10.04 -7.12 7.94
C MET A 322 10.70 -8.51 7.95
N ILE A 323 11.10 -8.98 9.11
CA ILE A 323 11.80 -10.25 9.28
C ILE A 323 10.84 -11.42 9.05
N LEU A 324 11.29 -12.44 8.32
CA LEU A 324 10.54 -13.69 8.07
C LEU A 324 11.20 -14.92 8.70
N ASN A 325 12.51 -14.85 8.96
CA ASN A 325 13.30 -15.96 9.50
C ASN A 325 13.07 -16.07 11.01
N ASP A 326 12.79 -17.30 11.50
CA ASP A 326 12.53 -17.58 12.89
C ASP A 326 13.79 -17.41 13.79
N GLU A 327 14.99 -17.50 13.22
CA GLU A 327 16.25 -17.28 13.94
C GLU A 327 16.59 -15.79 14.01
N GLU A 328 16.49 -15.08 12.91
CA GLU A 328 16.76 -13.63 12.82
C GLU A 328 15.80 -12.80 13.69
N ILE A 329 14.53 -13.22 13.82
CA ILE A 329 13.54 -12.48 14.62
C ILE A 329 13.93 -12.44 16.09
N MET A 330 14.65 -13.42 16.58
CA MET A 330 15.10 -13.48 17.99
C MET A 330 16.15 -12.42 18.32
N GLU A 331 16.87 -11.89 17.31
CA GLU A 331 17.83 -10.80 17.49
C GLU A 331 17.17 -9.49 17.92
N LEU A 332 15.86 -9.33 17.74
CA LEU A 332 15.12 -8.17 18.26
C LEU A 332 14.98 -8.17 19.79
N GLY A 333 15.24 -9.29 20.46
CA GLY A 333 15.28 -9.38 21.92
C GLY A 333 13.92 -9.20 22.60
N ALA A 334 12.83 -9.71 22.02
CA ALA A 334 11.51 -9.73 22.67
C ALA A 334 11.47 -10.77 23.79
N ASP A 335 10.55 -10.62 24.75
CA ASP A 335 10.40 -11.58 25.86
C ASP A 335 9.98 -12.97 25.39
N MET A 336 9.26 -13.05 24.25
CA MET A 336 8.72 -14.31 23.73
C MET A 336 8.32 -14.21 22.25
N TYR A 337 8.25 -15.39 21.60
CA TYR A 337 7.95 -15.49 20.16
C TYR A 337 6.90 -16.58 19.91
N LEU A 338 5.77 -16.19 19.32
CA LEU A 338 4.70 -17.07 18.86
C LEU A 338 4.91 -17.37 17.36
N LEU A 339 5.53 -18.51 17.06
CA LEU A 339 5.98 -18.86 15.71
C LEU A 339 5.20 -20.05 15.17
N HIS A 340 4.98 -20.07 13.85
CA HIS A 340 4.39 -21.22 13.15
C HIS A 340 5.33 -21.78 12.09
N ASN A 341 5.17 -23.07 11.78
CA ASN A 341 6.03 -23.81 10.85
C ASN A 341 5.62 -23.71 9.38
N GLN A 342 4.61 -22.90 9.02
CA GLN A 342 4.28 -22.63 7.63
C GLN A 342 5.24 -21.60 7.04
N ARG A 343 5.82 -21.88 5.87
CA ARG A 343 6.69 -20.93 5.18
C ARG A 343 5.86 -19.78 4.59
N ILE A 344 6.34 -18.56 4.78
CA ILE A 344 5.86 -17.37 4.09
C ILE A 344 6.70 -17.26 2.80
N ILE A 345 6.05 -17.31 1.65
CA ILE A 345 6.71 -17.24 0.34
C ILE A 345 6.87 -15.77 -0.08
N ASN A 346 5.74 -15.05 -0.12
CA ASN A 346 5.75 -13.64 -0.45
C ASN A 346 5.53 -12.82 0.81
N ARG A 347 6.56 -12.09 1.25
CA ARG A 347 6.46 -11.12 2.35
C ARG A 347 5.40 -10.08 2.00
N ALA A 348 4.48 -9.80 2.91
CA ALA A 348 3.45 -8.80 2.72
C ALA A 348 3.04 -8.21 4.07
N ASP A 349 3.51 -6.99 4.34
CA ASP A 349 3.08 -6.19 5.48
C ASP A 349 1.62 -5.74 5.31
N ASP A 350 1.00 -5.22 6.34
CA ASP A 350 -0.39 -4.74 6.28
C ASP A 350 -0.52 -3.50 5.39
N SER A 351 -1.58 -3.45 4.59
CA SER A 351 -1.93 -2.22 3.87
C SER A 351 -2.33 -1.13 4.85
N VAL A 352 -1.87 0.11 4.58
CA VAL A 352 -2.19 1.30 5.39
C VAL A 352 -2.85 2.33 4.49
N MET A 353 -4.00 2.86 4.90
CA MET A 353 -4.75 3.83 4.10
C MET A 353 -5.45 4.91 4.93
N LYS A 354 -5.75 6.01 4.26
CA LYS A 354 -6.73 7.03 4.65
C LYS A 354 -7.90 7.00 3.67
N LEU A 355 -9.04 7.54 4.08
CA LEU A 355 -10.18 7.76 3.19
C LEU A 355 -10.42 9.26 2.98
N PHE A 356 -10.62 9.65 1.73
CA PHE A 356 -11.13 10.97 1.37
C PHE A 356 -12.48 10.79 0.62
N GLY A 357 -13.58 10.92 1.34
CA GLY A 357 -14.87 10.45 0.85
C GLY A 357 -14.84 8.94 0.63
N GLU A 358 -15.07 8.52 -0.61
CA GLU A 358 -14.99 7.11 -1.02
C GLU A 358 -13.61 6.75 -1.60
N ASN A 359 -12.71 7.71 -1.83
CA ASN A 359 -11.38 7.46 -2.37
C ASN A 359 -10.44 6.89 -1.30
N ARG A 360 -9.72 5.84 -1.65
CA ARG A 360 -8.72 5.17 -0.80
C ARG A 360 -7.33 5.71 -1.09
N TYR A 361 -6.76 6.41 -0.15
CA TYR A 361 -5.38 6.91 -0.22
C TYR A 361 -4.44 5.90 0.43
N PHE A 362 -3.80 5.06 -0.36
CA PHE A 362 -2.86 4.05 0.12
C PHE A 362 -1.52 4.66 0.49
N LEU A 363 -1.24 4.79 1.78
CA LEU A 363 0.10 5.13 2.26
C LEU A 363 1.06 3.96 2.02
N ARG A 364 0.55 2.73 2.19
CA ARG A 364 1.21 1.46 1.83
C ARG A 364 0.18 0.53 1.24
N LYS A 365 0.48 -0.04 0.08
CA LYS A 365 -0.38 -1.03 -0.55
C LYS A 365 0.32 -2.39 -0.49
N SER A 366 -0.26 -3.33 0.26
CA SER A 366 0.36 -4.63 0.53
C SER A 366 -0.70 -5.70 0.81
N ARG A 367 -0.58 -6.51 1.87
CA ARG A 367 -1.49 -7.61 2.19
C ARG A 367 -2.97 -7.21 2.02
N GLY A 368 -3.73 -8.11 1.41
CA GLY A 368 -5.16 -7.93 1.12
C GLY A 368 -5.43 -7.14 -0.17
N HIS A 369 -4.55 -6.21 -0.55
CA HIS A 369 -4.71 -5.37 -1.74
C HIS A 369 -3.69 -5.66 -2.85
N ILE A 370 -2.75 -6.56 -2.60
CA ILE A 370 -1.77 -7.08 -3.55
C ILE A 370 -1.94 -8.60 -3.63
N PRO A 371 -1.80 -9.20 -4.82
CA PRO A 371 -1.62 -8.57 -6.13
C PRO A 371 -2.87 -7.85 -6.63
N SER A 372 -2.65 -6.71 -7.25
CA SER A 372 -3.69 -5.96 -7.93
C SER A 372 -3.13 -5.39 -9.22
N TYR A 373 -4.00 -4.94 -10.12
CA TYR A 373 -3.55 -4.37 -11.39
C TYR A 373 -4.39 -3.16 -11.81
N ILE A 374 -3.78 -2.36 -12.69
CA ILE A 374 -4.43 -1.30 -13.45
C ILE A 374 -4.47 -1.75 -14.90
N ASP A 375 -5.66 -1.78 -15.49
CA ASP A 375 -5.85 -2.01 -16.94
C ASP A 375 -5.59 -0.70 -17.66
N ILE A 376 -4.56 -0.68 -18.51
CA ILE A 376 -4.17 0.50 -19.28
C ILE A 376 -4.44 0.31 -20.78
N GLY A 377 -4.76 -0.92 -21.21
CA GLY A 377 -5.04 -1.26 -22.61
C GLY A 377 -3.84 -1.16 -23.57
N LEU A 378 -2.67 -0.74 -23.11
CA LEU A 378 -1.44 -0.67 -23.90
C LEU A 378 -0.75 -2.04 -23.93
N LYS A 379 -0.37 -2.51 -25.11
CA LYS A 379 0.28 -3.82 -25.28
C LYS A 379 1.78 -3.73 -25.00
N GLY A 380 2.36 -4.86 -24.61
CA GLY A 380 3.80 -5.00 -24.36
C GLY A 380 4.11 -5.46 -22.95
N ASP A 381 5.37 -5.83 -22.76
CA ASP A 381 5.93 -6.26 -21.49
C ASP A 381 6.95 -5.22 -21.04
N ALA A 382 6.77 -4.65 -19.85
CA ALA A 382 7.66 -3.64 -19.29
C ALA A 382 7.74 -3.76 -17.76
N VAL A 383 8.79 -3.21 -17.17
CA VAL A 383 8.99 -3.16 -15.72
C VAL A 383 9.37 -1.75 -15.30
N GLY A 384 8.75 -1.23 -14.26
CA GLY A 384 9.13 -0.01 -13.55
C GLY A 384 9.70 -0.37 -12.19
N ILE A 385 10.89 0.13 -11.87
CA ILE A 385 11.63 -0.22 -10.64
C ILE A 385 11.26 0.68 -9.46
N GLY A 386 10.52 1.77 -9.71
CA GLY A 386 10.12 2.72 -8.67
C GLY A 386 11.24 3.68 -8.23
N PRO A 387 10.96 4.50 -7.21
CA PRO A 387 11.90 5.45 -6.60
C PRO A 387 12.75 4.77 -5.52
N GLN A 388 13.31 5.52 -4.58
CA GLN A 388 14.01 4.97 -3.40
C GLN A 388 13.12 4.90 -2.17
N GLU A 389 12.26 5.90 -1.94
CA GLU A 389 11.36 5.93 -0.79
C GLU A 389 10.03 5.24 -1.10
N ASN A 390 9.40 4.63 -0.10
CA ASN A 390 8.14 3.88 -0.24
C ASN A 390 8.12 2.95 -1.46
N LEU A 391 9.25 2.32 -1.71
CA LEU A 391 9.61 1.57 -2.90
C LEU A 391 8.58 0.48 -3.23
N THR A 392 8.21 0.43 -4.50
CA THR A 392 7.48 -0.65 -5.16
C THR A 392 8.08 -0.85 -6.56
N ALA A 393 7.91 -2.03 -7.12
CA ALA A 393 8.08 -2.23 -8.57
C ALA A 393 6.73 -2.51 -9.23
N SER A 394 6.68 -2.38 -10.54
CA SER A 394 5.51 -2.74 -11.34
C SER A 394 5.90 -3.50 -12.59
N VAL A 395 5.12 -4.52 -12.91
CA VAL A 395 5.32 -5.40 -14.06
C VAL A 395 4.10 -5.32 -14.98
N ALA A 396 4.31 -4.96 -16.23
CA ALA A 396 3.26 -4.94 -17.24
C ALA A 396 3.21 -6.25 -18.03
N LYS A 397 1.99 -6.76 -18.18
CA LYS A 397 1.67 -7.92 -19.00
C LYS A 397 0.25 -7.85 -19.53
N ASP A 398 0.04 -8.16 -20.81
CA ASP A 398 -1.28 -8.25 -21.45
C ASP A 398 -2.17 -7.00 -21.24
N GLY A 399 -1.58 -5.80 -21.32
CA GLY A 399 -2.28 -4.52 -21.15
C GLY A 399 -2.56 -4.11 -19.70
N ARG A 400 -2.02 -4.84 -18.72
CA ARG A 400 -2.22 -4.62 -17.29
C ARG A 400 -0.90 -4.35 -16.59
N ILE A 401 -0.89 -3.39 -15.68
CA ILE A 401 0.24 -3.07 -14.81
C ILE A 401 -0.03 -3.64 -13.42
N HIS A 402 0.80 -4.57 -12.97
CA HIS A 402 0.75 -5.18 -11.64
C HIS A 402 1.83 -4.58 -10.77
N SER A 403 1.46 -4.12 -9.58
CA SER A 403 2.44 -3.64 -8.59
C SER A 403 2.85 -4.76 -7.64
N THR A 404 4.11 -4.74 -7.20
CA THR A 404 4.54 -5.50 -6.02
C THR A 404 3.85 -4.93 -4.78
N GLN A 405 3.94 -5.65 -3.68
CA GLN A 405 3.67 -5.12 -2.35
C GLN A 405 4.67 -3.99 -2.01
N HIS A 406 4.32 -3.18 -1.01
CA HIS A 406 5.26 -2.21 -0.44
C HIS A 406 6.54 -2.91 0.04
N ILE A 407 7.68 -2.40 -0.38
CA ILE A 407 9.00 -2.98 -0.12
C ILE A 407 9.66 -2.30 1.08
N GLY A 408 9.67 -0.97 1.13
CA GLY A 408 10.33 -0.18 2.15
C GLY A 408 11.08 1.01 1.58
N ASN A 409 12.09 1.51 2.28
CA ASN A 409 12.97 2.56 1.77
C ASN A 409 14.29 1.93 1.34
N GLY A 410 14.66 2.12 0.07
CA GLY A 410 15.79 1.48 -0.61
C GLY A 410 17.18 1.98 -0.18
N GLU A 411 17.35 2.46 1.06
CA GLU A 411 18.64 2.90 1.60
C GLU A 411 19.51 1.71 2.04
N SER A 412 18.89 0.61 2.48
CA SER A 412 19.60 -0.59 2.88
C SER A 412 19.71 -1.63 1.75
N LEU A 413 20.76 -2.48 1.81
CA LEU A 413 20.91 -3.59 0.87
C LEU A 413 19.79 -4.61 1.01
N GLY A 414 19.31 -4.88 2.25
CA GLY A 414 18.23 -5.82 2.50
C GLY A 414 16.92 -5.41 1.84
N VAL A 415 16.65 -4.10 1.74
CA VAL A 415 15.47 -3.59 0.99
C VAL A 415 15.65 -3.77 -0.51
N VAL A 416 16.85 -3.56 -1.05
CA VAL A 416 17.13 -3.78 -2.49
C VAL A 416 17.02 -5.27 -2.85
N ASP A 417 17.53 -6.16 -2.02
CA ASP A 417 17.42 -7.62 -2.20
C ASP A 417 15.94 -8.07 -2.14
N TYR A 418 15.15 -7.45 -1.27
CA TYR A 418 13.71 -7.71 -1.21
C TYR A 418 12.98 -7.20 -2.46
N LEU A 419 13.34 -6.01 -2.97
CA LEU A 419 12.81 -5.51 -4.25
C LEU A 419 13.08 -6.50 -5.37
N GLU A 420 14.33 -6.98 -5.49
CA GLU A 420 14.75 -7.97 -6.49
C GLU A 420 13.89 -9.23 -6.38
N THR A 421 13.82 -9.83 -5.19
CA THR A 421 13.04 -11.05 -4.94
C THR A 421 11.56 -10.87 -5.29
N ALA A 422 10.94 -9.76 -4.85
CA ALA A 422 9.52 -9.50 -5.09
C ALA A 422 9.22 -9.24 -6.58
N THR A 423 10.11 -8.51 -7.26
CA THR A 423 9.95 -8.19 -8.68
C THR A 423 10.16 -9.43 -9.54
N ASP A 424 11.18 -10.23 -9.26
CA ASP A 424 11.45 -11.47 -9.99
C ASP A 424 10.32 -12.49 -9.80
N SER A 425 9.80 -12.63 -8.59
CA SER A 425 8.62 -13.46 -8.30
C SER A 425 7.40 -13.02 -9.14
N LEU A 426 7.15 -11.70 -9.21
CA LEU A 426 6.04 -11.16 -10.00
C LEU A 426 6.25 -11.36 -11.51
N ILE A 427 7.46 -11.15 -12.02
CA ILE A 427 7.84 -11.41 -13.42
C ILE A 427 7.59 -12.89 -13.77
N GLU A 428 7.99 -13.81 -12.89
CA GLU A 428 7.80 -15.24 -13.10
C GLU A 428 6.33 -15.63 -13.06
N MET A 429 5.57 -15.15 -12.06
CA MET A 429 4.14 -15.42 -11.93
C MET A 429 3.36 -14.93 -13.15
N LEU A 430 3.71 -13.78 -13.71
CA LEU A 430 3.06 -13.21 -14.88
C LEU A 430 3.59 -13.78 -16.21
N GLY A 431 4.75 -14.42 -16.20
CA GLY A 431 5.46 -14.83 -17.42
C GLY A 431 5.88 -13.64 -18.28
N CYS A 432 6.22 -12.52 -17.65
CA CYS A 432 6.65 -11.31 -18.31
C CYS A 432 8.06 -11.47 -18.90
N LYS A 433 8.27 -10.90 -20.08
CA LYS A 433 9.59 -10.77 -20.74
C LYS A 433 9.76 -9.31 -21.11
N PRO A 434 10.23 -8.46 -20.20
CA PRO A 434 10.24 -7.03 -20.40
C PRO A 434 11.13 -6.65 -21.58
N SER A 435 10.61 -5.78 -22.44
CA SER A 435 11.34 -5.13 -23.53
C SER A 435 11.92 -3.78 -23.10
N ILE A 436 11.35 -3.18 -22.03
CA ILE A 436 11.80 -1.94 -21.41
C ILE A 436 11.82 -2.10 -19.89
N VAL A 437 12.88 -1.58 -19.26
CA VAL A 437 12.98 -1.37 -17.81
C VAL A 437 13.07 0.14 -17.56
N ALA A 438 12.08 0.67 -16.87
CA ALA A 438 12.00 2.09 -16.49
C ALA A 438 12.51 2.30 -15.05
N MET A 439 13.32 3.33 -14.86
CA MET A 439 13.91 3.71 -13.58
C MET A 439 13.70 5.20 -13.32
N ASP A 440 13.82 5.62 -12.07
CA ASP A 440 13.85 7.04 -11.73
C ASP A 440 15.07 7.74 -12.33
N LEU A 441 14.90 9.02 -12.69
CA LEU A 441 15.97 9.87 -13.23
C LEU A 441 17.11 10.10 -12.22
N HIS A 442 16.84 9.98 -10.91
CA HIS A 442 17.82 10.25 -9.86
C HIS A 442 19.03 9.31 -9.96
N PRO A 443 20.27 9.82 -10.18
CA PRO A 443 21.42 8.99 -10.49
C PRO A 443 21.93 8.15 -9.31
N GLY A 444 21.64 8.58 -8.07
CA GLY A 444 22.17 7.99 -6.84
C GLY A 444 21.29 6.91 -6.20
N TYR A 445 20.14 6.58 -6.76
CA TYR A 445 19.26 5.56 -6.16
C TYR A 445 19.87 4.16 -6.24
N SER A 446 19.84 3.44 -5.11
CA SER A 446 20.45 2.12 -4.95
C SER A 446 19.82 1.04 -5.84
N ASN A 447 18.48 1.13 -6.05
CA ASN A 447 17.70 0.19 -6.86
C ASN A 447 18.02 0.23 -8.37
N ARG A 448 18.70 1.29 -8.85
CA ARG A 448 19.14 1.39 -10.25
C ARG A 448 20.10 0.26 -10.67
N ARG A 449 20.90 -0.26 -9.72
CA ARG A 449 21.78 -1.40 -9.97
C ARG A 449 20.97 -2.63 -10.39
N TYR A 450 19.90 -2.92 -9.65
CA TYR A 450 18.99 -4.02 -9.99
C TYR A 450 18.30 -3.76 -11.34
N GLY A 451 17.77 -2.56 -11.57
CA GLY A 451 17.12 -2.21 -12.85
C GLY A 451 18.02 -2.44 -14.07
N LYS A 452 19.31 -2.08 -13.98
CA LYS A 452 20.29 -2.33 -15.05
C LYS A 452 20.56 -3.83 -15.23
N ALA A 453 20.74 -4.58 -14.14
CA ALA A 453 20.95 -6.03 -14.20
C ALA A 453 19.75 -6.75 -14.78
N LEU A 454 18.51 -6.30 -14.43
CA LEU A 454 17.28 -6.82 -14.99
C LEU A 454 17.19 -6.58 -16.50
N ALA A 455 17.52 -5.37 -16.95
CA ALA A 455 17.53 -5.02 -18.38
C ALA A 455 18.54 -5.87 -19.14
N GLU A 456 19.74 -6.04 -18.62
CA GLU A 456 20.78 -6.88 -19.22
C GLU A 456 20.32 -8.35 -19.33
N ARG A 457 19.72 -8.91 -18.27
CA ARG A 457 19.18 -10.28 -18.22
C ARG A 457 18.16 -10.56 -19.32
N PHE A 458 17.32 -9.58 -19.67
CA PHE A 458 16.29 -9.75 -20.69
C PHE A 458 16.64 -9.13 -22.05
N GLY A 459 17.75 -8.43 -22.20
CA GLY A 459 18.07 -7.65 -23.39
C GLY A 459 17.11 -6.46 -23.58
N ALA A 460 16.60 -5.90 -22.51
CA ALA A 460 15.61 -4.82 -22.50
C ALA A 460 16.27 -3.43 -22.61
N GLU A 461 15.56 -2.48 -23.21
CA GLU A 461 15.94 -1.07 -23.20
C GLU A 461 15.81 -0.51 -21.78
N VAL A 462 16.75 0.35 -21.37
CA VAL A 462 16.63 1.12 -20.10
C VAL A 462 16.17 2.53 -20.43
N ILE A 463 15.11 2.98 -19.74
CA ILE A 463 14.67 4.38 -19.80
C ILE A 463 14.71 5.02 -18.42
N GLU A 464 15.04 6.30 -18.38
CA GLU A 464 15.00 7.11 -17.16
C GLU A 464 13.78 8.03 -17.22
N VAL A 465 12.97 8.02 -16.16
CA VAL A 465 11.71 8.76 -16.07
C VAL A 465 11.82 9.81 -14.97
N GLN A 466 11.46 11.05 -15.30
CA GLN A 466 11.42 12.13 -14.32
C GLN A 466 10.36 11.82 -13.24
N HIS A 467 10.70 12.01 -11.98
CA HIS A 467 9.95 11.61 -10.80
C HIS A 467 8.49 12.13 -10.80
N HIS A 468 8.28 13.43 -10.96
CA HIS A 468 6.95 14.06 -10.91
C HIS A 468 6.13 13.76 -12.18
N TRP A 469 6.78 13.51 -13.32
CA TRP A 469 6.12 12.97 -14.48
C TRP A 469 5.59 11.56 -14.23
N ALA A 470 6.35 10.72 -13.53
CA ALA A 470 5.88 9.38 -13.13
C ALA A 470 4.67 9.47 -12.17
N HIS A 471 4.65 10.43 -11.24
CA HIS A 471 3.47 10.71 -10.41
C HIS A 471 2.24 11.05 -11.27
N CYS A 472 2.36 11.98 -12.21
CA CYS A 472 1.27 12.32 -13.12
C CYS A 472 0.83 11.12 -13.98
N ALA A 473 1.78 10.35 -14.52
CA ALA A 473 1.51 9.16 -15.33
C ALA A 473 0.80 8.06 -14.53
N SER A 474 1.11 7.89 -13.24
CA SER A 474 0.42 6.92 -12.37
C SER A 474 -1.05 7.28 -12.17
N LEU A 475 -1.35 8.57 -11.96
CA LEU A 475 -2.73 9.06 -11.84
C LEU A 475 -3.48 8.95 -13.19
N MET A 476 -2.79 9.21 -14.29
CA MET A 476 -3.36 9.06 -15.64
C MET A 476 -3.68 7.59 -15.95
N ALA A 477 -2.77 6.68 -15.63
CA ALA A 477 -2.97 5.23 -15.81
C ALA A 477 -4.19 4.73 -15.04
N GLU A 478 -4.35 5.18 -13.80
CA GLU A 478 -5.48 4.80 -12.95
C GLU A 478 -6.82 5.39 -13.42
N SER A 479 -6.81 6.67 -13.80
CA SER A 479 -8.03 7.41 -14.18
C SER A 479 -8.44 7.22 -15.64
N GLY A 480 -7.63 6.52 -16.44
CA GLY A 480 -7.86 6.33 -17.88
C GLY A 480 -7.79 7.65 -18.66
N THR A 481 -7.01 8.63 -18.20
CA THR A 481 -6.87 9.95 -18.83
C THR A 481 -5.62 9.97 -19.71
N GLY A 482 -5.75 10.38 -20.98
CA GLY A 482 -4.65 10.40 -21.93
C GLY A 482 -3.65 11.55 -21.71
N GLU A 483 -4.14 12.68 -21.19
CA GLU A 483 -3.36 13.87 -20.86
C GLU A 483 -4.01 14.61 -19.69
N MET A 484 -3.23 15.40 -18.97
CA MET A 484 -3.70 16.06 -17.76
C MET A 484 -2.86 17.30 -17.41
N ALA A 485 -3.51 18.36 -16.91
CA ALA A 485 -2.86 19.34 -16.07
C ALA A 485 -2.95 18.84 -14.61
N ALA A 486 -1.86 18.90 -13.86
CA ALA A 486 -1.83 18.33 -12.50
C ALA A 486 -0.96 19.16 -11.56
N LEU A 487 -1.34 19.13 -10.28
CA LEU A 487 -0.47 19.49 -9.17
C LEU A 487 0.25 18.22 -8.70
N SER A 488 1.57 18.18 -8.88
CA SER A 488 2.45 17.14 -8.34
C SER A 488 3.14 17.70 -7.12
N ILE A 489 2.53 17.45 -5.95
CA ILE A 489 2.98 17.98 -4.66
C ILE A 489 3.60 16.89 -3.81
N ASP A 490 4.89 17.03 -3.55
CA ASP A 490 5.67 15.94 -2.99
C ASP A 490 6.73 16.41 -1.99
N GLY A 491 7.33 15.44 -1.30
CA GLY A 491 8.44 15.63 -0.39
C GLY A 491 9.73 16.02 -1.10
N THR A 492 10.17 15.24 -2.06
CA THR A 492 11.39 15.51 -2.83
C THR A 492 11.51 14.55 -4.01
N GLY A 493 11.72 15.08 -5.21
CA GLY A 493 12.08 14.32 -6.40
C GLY A 493 13.17 15.02 -7.19
N HIS A 494 13.94 14.25 -7.98
CA HIS A 494 15.04 14.79 -8.78
C HIS A 494 14.51 15.57 -10.00
N GLY A 495 14.84 16.87 -10.07
CA GLY A 495 14.49 17.74 -11.19
C GLY A 495 15.43 17.56 -12.38
N THR A 496 14.95 17.89 -13.59
CA THR A 496 15.76 17.89 -14.82
C THR A 496 16.83 19.00 -14.83
N ASP A 497 16.71 19.97 -13.94
CA ASP A 497 17.65 21.07 -13.73
C ASP A 497 18.67 20.80 -12.61
N GLY A 498 18.65 19.58 -12.04
CA GLY A 498 19.53 19.16 -10.96
C GLY A 498 19.11 19.65 -9.57
N ASN A 499 17.95 20.33 -9.44
CA ASN A 499 17.38 20.76 -8.18
C ASN A 499 16.38 19.76 -7.61
N ALA A 500 16.02 19.92 -6.35
CA ALA A 500 15.03 19.12 -5.66
C ALA A 500 13.62 19.69 -5.90
N TRP A 501 12.84 19.02 -6.72
CA TRP A 501 11.46 19.39 -7.02
C TRP A 501 10.48 18.81 -5.98
N GLY A 502 9.20 19.24 -6.03
CA GLY A 502 8.12 18.69 -5.21
C GLY A 502 6.94 19.63 -4.98
N GLY A 503 6.90 20.79 -5.63
CA GLY A 503 5.75 21.71 -5.60
C GLY A 503 5.44 22.18 -7.01
N GLU A 504 5.03 21.25 -7.90
CA GLU A 504 5.03 21.45 -9.33
C GLU A 504 3.60 21.54 -9.87
N VAL A 505 3.38 22.50 -10.79
CA VAL A 505 2.23 22.51 -11.69
C VAL A 505 2.72 21.99 -13.03
N MET A 506 2.15 20.88 -13.49
CA MET A 506 2.59 20.17 -14.68
C MET A 506 1.48 19.98 -15.69
N PHE A 507 1.82 20.02 -16.96
CA PHE A 507 1.12 19.27 -17.98
C PHE A 507 1.84 17.94 -18.22
N ALA A 508 1.12 16.86 -18.39
CA ALA A 508 1.69 15.57 -18.72
C ALA A 508 0.78 14.77 -19.65
N ASP A 509 1.41 14.02 -20.56
CA ASP A 509 0.88 12.84 -21.20
C ASP A 509 1.88 11.66 -20.99
N LEU A 510 1.62 10.49 -21.56
CA LEU A 510 2.53 9.35 -21.41
C LEU A 510 3.78 9.42 -22.30
N THR A 511 3.97 10.50 -23.08
CA THR A 511 5.12 10.69 -23.99
C THR A 511 6.01 11.86 -23.58
N LYS A 512 5.44 12.85 -22.88
CA LYS A 512 6.13 14.09 -22.48
C LYS A 512 5.47 14.73 -21.26
N PHE A 513 6.16 15.71 -20.71
CA PHE A 513 5.64 16.62 -19.71
C PHE A 513 6.18 18.03 -19.92
N ASP A 514 5.44 19.03 -19.43
CA ASP A 514 5.86 20.43 -19.35
C ASP A 514 5.68 20.90 -17.91
N ARG A 515 6.70 21.57 -17.35
CA ARG A 515 6.65 22.22 -16.05
C ARG A 515 6.06 23.63 -16.23
N LEU A 516 4.81 23.84 -15.82
CA LEU A 516 4.08 25.08 -16.04
C LEU A 516 4.42 26.16 -15.01
N ALA A 517 4.57 25.76 -13.77
CA ALA A 517 5.04 26.57 -12.63
C ALA A 517 5.52 25.67 -11.50
N HIS A 518 6.17 26.28 -10.53
CA HIS A 518 6.63 25.60 -9.32
C HIS A 518 6.70 26.55 -8.13
N LEU A 519 6.78 26.03 -6.90
CA LEU A 519 7.02 26.86 -5.74
C LEU A 519 8.37 27.56 -5.82
N GLN A 520 8.46 28.74 -5.22
CA GLN A 520 9.68 29.52 -5.13
C GLN A 520 10.84 28.66 -4.66
N TYR A 521 11.95 28.73 -5.39
CA TYR A 521 13.17 28.03 -4.99
C TYR A 521 13.76 28.61 -3.70
N ILE A 522 14.05 27.71 -2.76
CA ILE A 522 14.79 28.02 -1.55
C ILE A 522 16.04 27.14 -1.44
N PRO A 523 17.16 27.60 -0.87
CA PRO A 523 18.34 26.80 -0.64
C PRO A 523 18.06 25.61 0.32
N LEU A 524 18.40 24.39 -0.10
CA LEU A 524 18.35 23.20 0.74
C LEU A 524 19.66 23.11 1.55
N ILE A 525 19.78 23.93 2.59
CA ILE A 525 21.02 24.17 3.33
C ILE A 525 21.59 22.87 3.92
N GLY A 526 22.72 22.40 3.34
CA GLY A 526 23.37 21.16 3.75
C GLY A 526 22.73 19.89 3.22
N GLY A 527 21.89 19.99 2.15
CA GLY A 527 21.26 18.86 1.48
C GLY A 527 20.33 18.08 2.41
N GLU A 528 20.49 16.79 2.51
CA GLU A 528 19.66 15.89 3.35
C GLU A 528 19.57 16.32 4.82
N LYS A 529 20.57 17.04 5.37
CA LYS A 529 20.49 17.56 6.74
C LYS A 529 19.32 18.51 6.95
N ALA A 530 18.87 19.23 5.92
CA ALA A 530 17.70 20.08 6.00
C ALA A 530 16.38 19.30 6.11
N LEU A 531 16.38 18.01 5.79
CA LEU A 531 15.20 17.15 5.96
C LEU A 531 14.96 16.78 7.42
N TYR A 532 16.00 16.74 8.23
CA TYR A 532 15.94 16.41 9.66
C TYR A 532 15.95 17.67 10.54
N ASP A 533 16.88 18.59 10.29
CA ASP A 533 16.98 19.89 10.96
C ASP A 533 16.23 20.95 10.15
N ILE A 534 14.91 20.97 10.32
CA ILE A 534 14.00 21.82 9.54
C ILE A 534 14.17 23.34 9.81
N ARG A 535 14.92 23.74 10.86
CA ARG A 535 15.33 25.14 11.10
C ARG A 535 16.08 25.71 9.90
N ARG A 536 16.83 24.87 9.16
CA ARG A 536 17.59 25.26 7.97
C ARG A 536 16.71 25.77 6.84
N LEU A 537 15.48 25.27 6.74
CA LEU A 537 14.49 25.71 5.74
C LEU A 537 13.92 27.08 6.13
N LYS A 538 13.58 27.27 7.41
CA LYS A 538 13.16 28.58 7.91
C LYS A 538 14.27 29.59 7.76
N PHE A 539 15.53 29.25 8.07
CA PHE A 539 16.70 30.09 7.88
C PHE A 539 16.87 30.54 6.42
N ALA A 540 16.72 29.61 5.48
CA ALA A 540 16.77 29.90 4.03
C ALA A 540 15.70 30.93 3.62
N ILE A 541 14.47 30.76 4.14
CA ILE A 541 13.36 31.69 3.88
C ILE A 541 13.62 33.06 4.49
N ASP A 542 14.15 33.13 5.72
CA ASP A 542 14.48 34.40 6.38
C ASP A 542 15.60 35.16 5.67
N MET A 543 16.61 34.45 5.15
CA MET A 543 17.64 35.06 4.28
C MET A 543 17.00 35.68 3.02
N ILE A 544 16.04 35.01 2.37
CA ILE A 544 15.33 35.56 1.19
C ILE A 544 14.53 36.82 1.59
N ASN A 545 13.88 36.77 2.73
CA ASN A 545 13.05 37.84 3.24
C ASN A 545 13.86 39.05 3.82
N GLY A 546 15.14 38.82 4.14
CA GLY A 546 15.93 39.80 4.87
C GLY A 546 15.42 40.06 6.30
N THR A 547 14.79 39.06 6.92
CA THR A 547 14.27 39.14 8.30
C THR A 547 15.35 38.79 9.31
N ASP A 548 15.24 39.36 10.53
CA ASP A 548 16.16 39.04 11.62
C ASP A 548 16.08 37.56 12.02
N ILE A 549 17.24 36.98 12.32
CA ILE A 549 17.39 35.57 12.68
C ILE A 549 17.95 35.50 14.11
N ASP A 550 17.11 35.16 15.07
CA ASP A 550 17.42 35.12 16.51
C ASP A 550 17.35 33.71 17.15
N TYR A 551 16.94 32.71 16.37
CA TYR A 551 16.73 31.32 16.84
C TYR A 551 17.93 30.40 16.60
N VAL A 552 19.04 30.90 16.09
CA VAL A 552 20.33 30.23 15.96
C VAL A 552 21.45 31.17 16.43
N ASP A 553 22.53 30.61 16.99
CA ASP A 553 23.71 31.42 17.37
C ASP A 553 24.48 31.93 16.14
N ASP A 554 25.29 33.02 16.33
CA ASP A 554 26.04 33.67 15.26
C ASP A 554 26.92 32.70 14.44
N ARG A 555 27.54 31.74 15.12
CA ARG A 555 28.39 30.75 14.46
C ARG A 555 27.57 29.84 13.54
N THR A 556 26.44 29.38 14.01
CA THR A 556 25.51 28.54 13.21
C THR A 556 24.95 29.35 12.05
N ALA A 557 24.58 30.63 12.26
CA ALA A 557 24.11 31.51 11.20
C ALA A 557 25.17 31.73 10.10
N ASP A 558 26.45 31.93 10.49
CA ASP A 558 27.56 32.06 9.53
C ASP A 558 27.77 30.76 8.72
N VAL A 559 27.70 29.61 9.38
CA VAL A 559 27.79 28.28 8.71
C VAL A 559 26.65 28.11 7.73
N PHE A 560 25.40 28.38 8.13
CA PHE A 560 24.23 28.21 7.25
C PHE A 560 24.28 29.19 6.06
N THR A 561 24.66 30.43 6.27
CA THR A 561 24.83 31.45 5.22
C THR A 561 25.88 31.01 4.17
N LYS A 562 27.00 30.47 4.62
CA LYS A 562 28.05 29.95 3.71
C LYS A 562 27.58 28.71 2.96
N ALA A 563 26.89 27.79 3.65
CA ALA A 563 26.37 26.56 3.05
C ALA A 563 25.27 26.86 2.02
N ALA A 564 24.39 27.84 2.28
CA ALA A 564 23.31 28.23 1.37
C ALA A 564 23.80 28.55 -0.06
N LYS A 565 24.97 29.20 -0.17
CA LYS A 565 25.55 29.59 -1.47
C LYS A 565 25.90 28.42 -2.39
N ASN A 566 26.13 27.23 -1.82
CA ASN A 566 26.55 26.02 -2.55
C ASN A 566 25.52 24.88 -2.42
N SER A 567 24.34 25.15 -1.85
CA SER A 567 23.28 24.16 -1.69
C SER A 567 22.46 24.05 -2.98
N ALA A 568 22.00 22.84 -3.30
CA ALA A 568 20.93 22.65 -4.28
C ALA A 568 19.68 23.45 -3.84
N LEU A 569 18.89 23.89 -4.80
CA LEU A 569 17.62 24.56 -4.54
C LEU A 569 16.49 23.54 -4.44
N THR A 570 15.41 23.93 -3.78
CA THR A 570 14.21 23.12 -3.71
C THR A 570 12.94 23.93 -3.92
N SER A 571 12.03 23.38 -4.73
CA SER A 571 10.65 23.84 -4.91
C SER A 571 9.65 22.97 -4.15
N SER A 572 10.12 22.09 -3.27
CA SER A 572 9.31 21.07 -2.60
C SER A 572 8.19 21.66 -1.74
N PHE A 573 6.97 21.17 -1.96
CA PHE A 573 5.81 21.47 -1.10
C PHE A 573 5.99 20.87 0.30
N GLY A 574 6.60 19.69 0.41
CA GLY A 574 6.94 19.10 1.70
C GLY A 574 7.89 20.01 2.51
N ARG A 575 8.90 20.60 1.87
CA ARG A 575 9.84 21.54 2.52
C ARG A 575 9.17 22.87 2.91
N PHE A 576 8.20 23.31 2.11
CA PHE A 576 7.35 24.43 2.50
C PHE A 576 6.55 24.14 3.78
N LEU A 577 5.93 22.95 3.88
CA LEU A 577 5.21 22.50 5.09
C LEU A 577 6.15 22.33 6.29
N ASP A 578 7.37 21.82 6.10
CA ASP A 578 8.37 21.68 7.16
C ASP A 578 8.76 23.05 7.75
N ALA A 579 9.04 24.03 6.88
CA ALA A 579 9.32 25.39 7.30
C ALA A 579 8.13 26.05 8.02
N LEU A 580 6.92 25.78 7.54
CA LEU A 580 5.68 26.28 8.14
C LEU A 580 5.46 25.66 9.53
N ALA A 581 5.67 24.33 9.66
CA ALA A 581 5.56 23.64 10.95
C ALA A 581 6.56 24.17 11.99
N TYR A 582 7.82 24.43 11.58
CA TYR A 582 8.81 25.05 12.46
C TYR A 582 8.37 26.46 12.87
N SER A 583 7.98 27.30 11.91
CA SER A 583 7.59 28.71 12.18
C SER A 583 6.39 28.83 13.10
N LEU A 584 5.49 27.84 13.10
CA LEU A 584 4.31 27.78 13.96
C LEU A 584 4.57 27.01 15.28
N GLY A 585 5.81 26.55 15.51
CA GLY A 585 6.16 25.79 16.72
C GLY A 585 5.39 24.48 16.87
N VAL A 586 5.20 23.77 15.76
CA VAL A 586 4.53 22.45 15.67
C VAL A 586 5.54 21.33 15.71
N CYS A 587 6.68 21.52 15.04
CA CYS A 587 7.75 20.55 14.95
C CYS A 587 9.09 21.26 14.80
N ASP A 588 10.07 20.90 15.63
CA ASP A 588 11.42 21.51 15.60
C ASP A 588 12.43 20.65 14.84
N VAL A 589 12.29 19.33 14.96
CA VAL A 589 13.17 18.31 14.35
C VAL A 589 12.31 17.18 13.83
N ARG A 590 12.58 16.75 12.61
CA ARG A 590 11.91 15.60 12.00
C ARG A 590 12.55 14.30 12.48
N SER A 591 11.78 13.42 13.09
CA SER A 591 12.22 12.10 13.59
C SER A 591 11.79 10.91 12.71
N TYR A 592 10.81 11.13 11.84
CA TYR A 592 10.36 10.17 10.83
C TYR A 592 9.83 10.89 9.58
N ASP A 593 9.70 10.17 8.47
CA ASP A 593 9.26 10.75 7.20
C ASP A 593 7.84 11.31 7.27
N GLY A 594 7.65 12.55 6.77
CA GLY A 594 6.37 13.24 6.74
C GLY A 594 5.89 13.79 8.10
N GLU A 595 6.67 13.66 9.20
CA GLU A 595 6.25 14.07 10.55
C GLU A 595 5.71 15.51 10.63
N PRO A 596 6.41 16.55 10.12
CA PRO A 596 5.90 17.91 10.23
C PRO A 596 4.58 18.11 9.47
N ALA A 597 4.47 17.55 8.26
CA ALA A 597 3.26 17.63 7.44
C ALA A 597 2.07 16.93 8.12
N MET A 598 2.29 15.74 8.72
CA MET A 598 1.26 15.01 9.45
C MET A 598 0.79 15.77 10.69
N LYS A 599 1.72 16.37 11.46
CA LYS A 599 1.38 17.20 12.62
C LYS A 599 0.69 18.52 12.26
N MET A 600 0.83 18.98 11.01
CA MET A 600 0.12 20.14 10.49
C MET A 600 -1.34 19.86 10.11
N GLU A 601 -1.71 18.61 9.80
CA GLU A 601 -3.09 18.26 9.37
C GLU A 601 -4.17 18.74 10.33
N PRO A 602 -4.06 18.56 11.67
CA PRO A 602 -5.05 19.05 12.61
C PRO A 602 -5.22 20.57 12.61
N LEU A 603 -4.14 21.31 12.34
CA LEU A 603 -4.17 22.78 12.23
C LEU A 603 -4.90 23.20 10.95
N LEU A 604 -4.54 22.57 9.82
CA LEU A 604 -5.18 22.83 8.54
C LEU A 604 -6.68 22.54 8.58
N ALA A 605 -7.09 21.47 9.24
CA ALA A 605 -8.51 21.08 9.35
C ALA A 605 -9.34 22.07 10.19
N ARG A 606 -8.73 22.78 11.14
CA ARG A 606 -9.40 23.73 12.07
C ARG A 606 -9.22 25.19 11.68
N GLY A 607 -8.29 25.48 10.76
CA GLY A 607 -7.95 26.83 10.34
C GLY A 607 -9.02 27.47 9.46
N LYS A 608 -9.01 28.80 9.44
CA LYS A 608 -9.87 29.62 8.60
C LYS A 608 -9.02 30.59 7.80
N LYS A 609 -9.49 30.90 6.59
CA LYS A 609 -8.81 31.87 5.72
C LYS A 609 -8.77 33.24 6.38
N VAL A 610 -7.58 33.83 6.41
CA VAL A 610 -7.30 35.22 6.82
C VAL A 610 -6.50 35.92 5.71
N GLU A 611 -6.56 37.27 5.68
CA GLU A 611 -5.82 38.10 4.72
C GLU A 611 -4.32 38.11 5.04
N GLY A 612 -3.49 38.45 4.03
CA GLY A 612 -2.04 38.63 4.16
C GLY A 612 -1.20 37.45 3.69
N PHE A 613 -1.82 36.44 3.05
CA PHE A 613 -1.15 35.27 2.49
C PHE A 613 -1.27 35.20 0.96
N GLU A 614 -1.71 36.27 0.30
CA GLU A 614 -1.86 36.32 -1.17
C GLU A 614 -0.49 36.11 -1.83
N THR A 615 -0.47 35.37 -2.95
CA THR A 615 0.77 35.06 -3.69
C THR A 615 0.63 35.35 -5.19
N SER A 616 1.77 35.56 -5.85
CA SER A 616 1.90 35.79 -7.30
C SER A 616 2.75 34.70 -7.94
N VAL A 617 2.66 34.65 -9.27
CA VAL A 617 3.61 33.87 -10.09
C VAL A 617 4.58 34.86 -10.75
N GLU A 618 5.87 34.67 -10.52
CA GLU A 618 6.93 35.49 -11.08
C GLU A 618 7.94 34.59 -11.80
N ASN A 619 8.09 34.75 -13.12
CA ASN A 619 9.00 33.91 -13.93
C ASN A 619 8.76 32.39 -13.79
N GLY A 620 7.51 31.97 -13.58
CA GLY A 620 7.16 30.57 -13.35
C GLY A 620 7.26 30.10 -11.90
N GLU A 621 7.73 30.96 -10.99
CA GLU A 621 7.80 30.65 -9.55
C GLU A 621 6.58 31.21 -8.81
N ILE A 622 5.92 30.39 -8.01
CA ILE A 622 4.86 30.78 -7.07
C ILE A 622 5.56 31.27 -5.80
N MET A 623 5.47 32.54 -5.53
CA MET A 623 6.22 33.23 -4.46
C MET A 623 5.67 32.84 -3.08
N THR A 624 6.49 32.25 -2.22
CA THR A 624 6.08 31.73 -0.91
C THR A 624 6.81 32.35 0.28
N ALA A 625 8.04 32.79 0.11
CA ALA A 625 8.87 33.24 1.22
C ALA A 625 8.27 34.42 2.02
N HIS A 626 7.59 35.36 1.35
CA HIS A 626 6.99 36.52 1.99
C HIS A 626 5.89 36.17 3.02
N MET A 627 5.24 35.02 2.89
CA MET A 627 4.19 34.55 3.81
C MET A 627 4.71 34.32 5.24
N PHE A 628 6.02 34.14 5.39
CA PHE A 628 6.65 33.85 6.68
C PHE A 628 7.02 35.10 7.50
N ARG A 629 6.95 36.30 6.90
CA ARG A 629 7.40 37.56 7.57
C ARG A 629 6.64 37.88 8.84
N ASP A 630 5.33 37.66 8.83
CA ASP A 630 4.42 38.08 9.90
C ASP A 630 3.55 36.91 10.44
N ILE A 631 3.97 35.69 10.20
CA ILE A 631 3.16 34.50 10.48
C ILE A 631 2.76 34.38 11.97
N SER A 632 3.58 34.89 12.89
CA SER A 632 3.33 34.89 14.34
C SER A 632 2.20 35.81 14.78
N LYS A 633 1.73 36.74 13.92
CA LYS A 633 0.61 37.61 14.21
C LYS A 633 -0.75 36.96 14.20
N TYR A 634 -0.83 35.76 13.60
CA TYR A 634 -2.08 34.98 13.40
C TYR A 634 -2.16 33.82 14.36
N ARG A 635 -3.37 33.31 14.54
CA ARG A 635 -3.56 31.97 15.15
C ARG A 635 -2.86 30.94 14.28
N LYS A 636 -2.20 29.95 14.91
CA LYS A 636 -1.44 28.91 14.20
C LYS A 636 -2.26 28.20 13.13
N GLU A 637 -3.50 27.85 13.47
CA GLU A 637 -4.42 27.17 12.57
C GLU A 637 -4.78 28.03 11.35
N ASP A 638 -5.08 29.32 11.59
CA ASP A 638 -5.50 30.25 10.53
C ASP A 638 -4.32 30.58 9.60
N ALA A 639 -3.13 30.75 10.16
CA ALA A 639 -1.90 30.96 9.39
C ALA A 639 -1.56 29.74 8.54
N ALA A 640 -1.61 28.53 9.13
CA ALA A 640 -1.37 27.28 8.42
C ALA A 640 -2.34 27.10 7.24
N TYR A 641 -3.63 27.24 7.51
CA TYR A 641 -4.67 27.10 6.49
C TYR A 641 -4.50 28.12 5.37
N SER A 642 -4.31 29.43 5.72
CA SER A 642 -4.26 30.50 4.75
C SER A 642 -3.03 30.44 3.85
N ALA A 643 -1.87 30.07 4.40
CA ALA A 643 -0.66 29.88 3.61
C ALA A 643 -0.82 28.72 2.60
N VAL A 644 -1.36 27.58 3.03
CA VAL A 644 -1.60 26.43 2.16
C VAL A 644 -2.71 26.71 1.14
N ASP A 645 -3.83 27.32 1.57
CA ASP A 645 -4.94 27.69 0.66
C ASP A 645 -4.47 28.66 -0.44
N ALA A 646 -3.66 29.67 -0.10
CA ALA A 646 -3.13 30.62 -1.07
C ALA A 646 -2.22 29.94 -2.12
N VAL A 647 -1.33 29.05 -1.67
CA VAL A 647 -0.42 28.33 -2.56
C VAL A 647 -1.21 27.39 -3.48
N ILE A 648 -2.10 26.55 -2.93
CA ILE A 648 -2.92 25.61 -3.72
C ILE A 648 -3.82 26.38 -4.70
N THR A 649 -4.44 27.49 -4.27
CA THR A 649 -5.24 28.34 -5.15
C THR A 649 -4.42 28.76 -6.35
N LYS A 650 -3.20 29.29 -6.13
CA LYS A 650 -2.34 29.79 -7.22
C LYS A 650 -1.88 28.65 -8.15
N MET A 651 -1.57 27.49 -7.61
CA MET A 651 -1.25 26.30 -8.41
C MET A 651 -2.44 25.85 -9.27
N VAL A 652 -3.66 25.83 -8.70
CA VAL A 652 -4.89 25.48 -9.44
C VAL A 652 -5.20 26.52 -10.51
N GLU A 653 -5.07 27.84 -10.22
CA GLU A 653 -5.23 28.90 -11.22
C GLU A 653 -4.31 28.71 -12.43
N THR A 654 -3.04 28.39 -12.17
CA THR A 654 -2.04 28.14 -13.22
C THR A 654 -2.40 26.89 -14.05
N ALA A 655 -2.79 25.79 -13.40
CA ALA A 655 -3.23 24.57 -14.07
C ALA A 655 -4.51 24.80 -14.90
N ALA A 656 -5.48 25.56 -14.38
CA ALA A 656 -6.75 25.89 -15.01
C ALA A 656 -6.57 26.79 -16.23
N ASP A 657 -5.66 27.78 -16.17
CA ASP A 657 -5.33 28.64 -17.32
C ASP A 657 -4.76 27.80 -18.47
N TYR A 658 -3.81 26.93 -18.18
CA TYR A 658 -3.27 26.02 -19.20
C TYR A 658 -4.36 25.07 -19.74
N ALA A 659 -5.12 24.43 -18.86
CA ALA A 659 -6.16 23.49 -19.21
C ALA A 659 -7.24 24.12 -20.11
N SER A 660 -7.65 25.37 -19.81
CA SER A 660 -8.61 26.13 -20.61
C SER A 660 -8.11 26.38 -22.04
N LYS A 661 -6.83 26.75 -22.19
CA LYS A 661 -6.19 27.02 -23.48
C LYS A 661 -6.05 25.76 -24.35
N HIS A 662 -5.97 24.59 -23.74
CA HIS A 662 -5.72 23.31 -24.41
C HIS A 662 -6.97 22.39 -24.45
N GLY A 663 -8.13 22.85 -23.96
CA GLY A 663 -9.36 22.06 -23.97
C GLY A 663 -9.40 20.91 -22.94
N ILE A 664 -8.48 20.88 -21.99
CA ILE A 664 -8.42 19.90 -20.91
C ILE A 664 -9.54 20.18 -19.91
N ARG A 665 -10.26 19.15 -19.47
CA ARG A 665 -11.41 19.27 -18.56
C ARG A 665 -11.12 18.78 -17.14
N LYS A 666 -10.00 18.11 -16.93
CA LYS A 666 -9.63 17.43 -15.69
C LYS A 666 -8.33 18.02 -15.16
N ILE A 667 -8.28 18.28 -13.85
CA ILE A 667 -7.05 18.69 -13.16
C ILE A 667 -6.76 17.65 -12.07
N GLY A 668 -5.52 17.15 -12.04
CA GLY A 668 -5.09 16.08 -11.16
C GLY A 668 -4.37 16.57 -9.90
N LEU A 669 -4.41 15.78 -8.84
CA LEU A 669 -3.60 15.94 -7.63
C LEU A 669 -2.85 14.64 -7.34
N THR A 670 -1.53 14.70 -7.21
CA THR A 670 -0.65 13.54 -6.98
C THR A 670 0.59 13.94 -6.17
N GLY A 671 1.41 12.97 -5.78
CA GLY A 671 2.59 13.16 -4.92
C GLY A 671 2.28 12.96 -3.44
N GLY A 672 3.31 12.72 -2.63
CA GLY A 672 3.18 12.30 -1.23
C GLY A 672 2.45 13.30 -0.32
N VAL A 673 2.52 14.60 -0.60
CA VAL A 673 1.80 15.63 0.16
C VAL A 673 0.28 15.55 -0.05
N SER A 674 -0.19 14.97 -1.15
CA SER A 674 -1.63 14.79 -1.44
C SER A 674 -2.32 13.78 -0.51
N TYR A 675 -1.57 13.03 0.33
CA TYR A 675 -2.14 12.24 1.42
C TYR A 675 -2.82 13.08 2.52
N SER A 676 -2.53 14.38 2.56
CA SER A 676 -3.20 15.30 3.49
C SER A 676 -4.64 15.55 3.07
N ILE A 677 -5.59 15.10 3.91
CA ILE A 677 -7.02 15.29 3.65
C ILE A 677 -7.40 16.77 3.54
N PRO A 678 -6.95 17.69 4.45
CA PRO A 678 -7.24 19.11 4.30
C PRO A 678 -6.72 19.72 3.00
N ILE A 679 -5.52 19.32 2.54
CA ILE A 679 -4.96 19.80 1.26
C ILE A 679 -5.80 19.29 0.08
N SER A 680 -6.19 18.03 0.09
CA SER A 680 -7.08 17.47 -0.93
C SER A 680 -8.45 18.18 -0.96
N GLN A 681 -9.00 18.56 0.19
CA GLN A 681 -10.24 19.34 0.29
C GLN A 681 -10.09 20.72 -0.35
N ILE A 682 -9.00 21.44 -0.03
CA ILE A 682 -8.70 22.75 -0.61
C ILE A 682 -8.57 22.63 -2.14
N PHE A 683 -7.82 21.64 -2.63
CA PHE A 683 -7.66 21.38 -4.06
C PHE A 683 -9.01 21.12 -4.76
N VAL A 684 -9.80 20.17 -4.26
CA VAL A 684 -11.12 19.83 -4.84
C VAL A 684 -12.03 21.03 -4.89
N LYS A 685 -12.06 21.84 -3.83
CA LYS A 685 -12.85 23.07 -3.76
C LYS A 685 -12.48 24.01 -4.90
N HIS A 686 -11.20 24.39 -5.03
CA HIS A 686 -10.77 25.40 -6.01
C HIS A 686 -10.88 24.90 -7.45
N VAL A 687 -10.56 23.62 -7.73
CA VAL A 687 -10.74 23.02 -9.05
C VAL A 687 -12.21 23.02 -9.46
N THR A 688 -13.12 22.70 -8.54
CA THR A 688 -14.57 22.68 -8.81
C THR A 688 -15.13 24.08 -8.99
N GLU A 689 -14.73 25.06 -8.17
CA GLU A 689 -15.13 26.47 -8.29
C GLU A 689 -14.69 27.07 -9.62
N MET A 690 -13.56 26.64 -10.22
CA MET A 690 -13.10 27.03 -11.55
C MET A 690 -13.74 26.25 -12.69
N GLY A 691 -14.67 25.32 -12.40
CA GLY A 691 -15.45 24.59 -13.41
C GLY A 691 -14.76 23.39 -14.02
N PHE A 692 -13.67 22.89 -13.39
CA PHE A 692 -12.96 21.67 -13.79
C PHE A 692 -13.36 20.47 -12.94
N LYS A 693 -13.04 19.27 -13.45
CA LYS A 693 -13.23 18.01 -12.71
C LYS A 693 -11.93 17.64 -11.99
N PRO A 694 -11.93 17.56 -10.65
CA PRO A 694 -10.77 17.06 -9.92
C PRO A 694 -10.56 15.56 -10.17
N VAL A 695 -9.30 15.14 -10.29
CA VAL A 695 -8.88 13.74 -10.41
C VAL A 695 -7.96 13.42 -9.25
N LEU A 696 -8.31 12.38 -8.52
CA LEU A 696 -7.62 11.91 -7.31
C LEU A 696 -7.33 10.42 -7.44
N HIS A 697 -6.35 9.93 -6.71
CA HIS A 697 -6.06 8.51 -6.60
C HIS A 697 -7.15 7.75 -5.81
N ASP A 698 -7.26 6.46 -6.09
CA ASP A 698 -8.11 5.50 -5.35
C ASP A 698 -7.44 4.12 -5.23
N ARG A 699 -6.80 3.62 -6.28
CA ARG A 699 -6.22 2.27 -6.35
C ARG A 699 -4.70 2.25 -6.36
N VAL A 700 -4.08 3.31 -6.85
CA VAL A 700 -2.63 3.51 -6.87
C VAL A 700 -2.25 4.42 -5.71
N PRO A 701 -1.15 4.15 -4.97
CA PRO A 701 -0.66 5.06 -3.94
C PRO A 701 -0.39 6.47 -4.51
N ASN A 702 -0.78 7.50 -3.76
CA ASN A 702 -0.63 8.91 -4.19
C ASN A 702 0.83 9.34 -4.28
N GLY A 703 1.66 8.89 -3.33
CA GLY A 703 3.09 9.20 -3.26
C GLY A 703 3.95 8.18 -3.99
N ASP A 704 5.18 8.05 -3.55
CA ASP A 704 6.26 7.26 -4.17
C ASP A 704 5.91 5.81 -4.45
N GLY A 705 5.05 5.19 -3.63
CA GLY A 705 4.52 3.86 -3.91
C GLY A 705 3.76 3.71 -5.24
N GLY A 706 3.37 4.82 -5.87
CA GLY A 706 2.72 4.85 -7.19
C GLY A 706 3.66 5.07 -8.37
N ILE A 707 4.90 5.51 -8.12
CA ILE A 707 5.89 5.88 -9.16
C ILE A 707 6.15 4.75 -10.15
N SER A 708 6.31 3.53 -9.67
CA SER A 708 6.58 2.37 -10.52
C SER A 708 5.46 2.13 -11.56
N VAL A 709 4.20 2.39 -11.19
CA VAL A 709 3.04 2.31 -12.11
C VAL A 709 3.17 3.34 -13.22
N GLY A 710 3.51 4.59 -12.88
CA GLY A 710 3.72 5.67 -13.84
C GLY A 710 4.90 5.39 -14.78
N GLN A 711 6.02 4.93 -14.23
CA GLN A 711 7.19 4.51 -15.01
C GLN A 711 6.82 3.42 -16.02
N THR A 712 6.07 2.41 -15.59
CA THR A 712 5.63 1.30 -16.45
C THR A 712 4.64 1.76 -17.52
N ALA A 713 3.74 2.69 -17.19
CA ALA A 713 2.79 3.26 -18.15
C ALA A 713 3.51 4.02 -19.27
N ILE A 714 4.51 4.84 -18.93
CA ILE A 714 5.37 5.54 -19.87
C ILE A 714 6.15 4.55 -20.74
N ALA A 715 6.73 3.52 -20.13
CA ALA A 715 7.44 2.47 -20.84
C ALA A 715 6.56 1.73 -21.85
N LEU A 716 5.33 1.36 -21.46
CA LEU A 716 4.36 0.75 -22.37
C LEU A 716 3.98 1.67 -23.54
N LYS A 717 3.81 2.96 -23.27
CA LYS A 717 3.51 3.94 -24.32
C LYS A 717 4.63 4.05 -25.34
N ARG A 718 5.89 3.96 -24.90
CA ARG A 718 7.08 3.97 -25.77
C ARG A 718 7.16 2.74 -26.69
N LEU A 719 6.53 1.62 -26.32
CA LEU A 719 6.47 0.40 -27.13
C LEU A 719 5.38 0.45 -28.23
N GLN A 720 4.48 1.45 -28.22
CA GLN A 720 3.44 1.60 -29.26
C GLN A 720 3.93 2.37 -30.46
#